data_aefed1268141ee6a9ccc8f1e71af1e94
#
_entry.id   aefed1268141ee6a9ccc8f1e71af1e94
#
_cell.length_a   1.000
_cell.length_b   1.000
_cell.length_c   1.000
_cell.angle_alpha   90.00
_cell.angle_beta   90.00
_cell.angle_gamma   90.00
#
_symmetry.space_group_name_H-M   'P 1'
#
loop_
_entity.id
_entity.type
_entity.pdbx_description
1 polymer ?
#
loop_
_entity_poly.entity_id
_entity_poly.type
_entity_poly.pdbx_seq_one_letter_code
_entity_poly.pdbx_strand_id
1 'polypeptide(L)'
;MNTLTLQATFCGLLHGLGKLAFRADKTAADLLAALPDTPEWAAVCGGAAAGSDAARCAAFARSLSVTADTPAAEPASSRCRPLRSIFSHLNGEHPGYSVPAARPDGALHDPVQDAPDIPATVYRELYQELTEQLTGLQFSPAQANALLGLLESQCSDLPASTAREEDRDISLYDQLKLTAALAACVSEYLQQADAFSLLDTPAELRREPAFLLYTADFSRIQRFIYTVHTKGALRSLRSRSFFLELLMEHYMDELLDGCGLTRTNIIYSGGGHCYLLLPNTTAVQQTLADWNRAFNGWLNDQFGVQLFLANGWTPCSANDLCNVPAEASPYKALFRRVNAIAEQHKHHPYDAAALRALNRVQAIPDGTRECKVCGNSAQVNAEGLCPWCNRFANLSAQIQNQSIYLVHSTPRPSAFALPGIRGSKRFLSFSNDSALCADAVRSYTKNRLVRTLSPSVNLFVGDYAASNNIEDFADQSEGIRRIAVCRMDVDNLGQAFIAGFEQPDQTDPVQRMKYVNLFRAAAFSRQMSLFFKYHINGLLQGLCVSIVYAGGDDVFLVGAWNHTLQAALRIQKHLRSYTCGALTISAGIALFNEHYPIRAAAEQTAALEDEAKKLPGKNGAALFDAVPDHTYSWDVLQDKVLGEKLACLEQFFAQFQKKDDDHRGNSMLYNLTDLLRNTREDQVNFARCVY
;
A
#
# COMPACT_ATOMS: atom_id res chain seq x y z
N MET A 1 -23.45 6.60 -10.66
CA MET A 1 -22.62 7.65 -11.29
C MET A 1 -23.44 8.35 -12.34
N ASN A 2 -23.50 9.66 -12.34
CA ASN A 2 -24.21 10.42 -13.38
C ASN A 2 -23.35 10.49 -14.66
N THR A 3 -24.00 10.80 -15.80
CA THR A 3 -23.34 10.80 -17.10
C THR A 3 -22.21 11.84 -17.19
N LEU A 4 -22.43 13.04 -16.68
CA LEU A 4 -21.46 14.14 -16.72
C LEU A 4 -20.20 13.81 -15.89
N THR A 5 -20.37 13.28 -14.67
CA THR A 5 -19.26 12.87 -13.82
C THR A 5 -18.45 11.72 -14.43
N LEU A 6 -19.14 10.78 -15.11
CA LEU A 6 -18.46 9.71 -15.84
C LEU A 6 -17.66 10.29 -17.03
N GLN A 7 -18.24 11.23 -17.79
CA GLN A 7 -17.54 11.94 -18.86
C GLN A 7 -16.31 12.69 -18.34
N ALA A 8 -16.44 13.44 -17.24
CA ALA A 8 -15.32 14.15 -16.63
C ALA A 8 -14.21 13.19 -16.17
N THR A 9 -14.58 12.01 -15.64
CA THR A 9 -13.61 10.97 -15.25
C THR A 9 -12.82 10.47 -16.46
N PHE A 10 -13.51 10.12 -17.55
CA PHE A 10 -12.85 9.67 -18.78
C PHE A 10 -11.99 10.77 -19.40
N CYS A 11 -12.51 12.00 -19.47
CA CYS A 11 -11.71 13.14 -19.91
C CYS A 11 -10.42 13.29 -19.08
N GLY A 12 -10.50 13.12 -17.77
CA GLY A 12 -9.34 13.16 -16.89
C GLY A 12 -8.33 12.03 -17.13
N LEU A 13 -8.80 10.79 -17.40
CA LEU A 13 -7.93 9.65 -17.71
C LEU A 13 -7.25 9.77 -19.08
N LEU A 14 -7.88 10.42 -20.04
CA LEU A 14 -7.42 10.49 -21.43
C LEU A 14 -6.59 11.74 -21.75
N HIS A 15 -6.76 12.84 -20.99
CA HIS A 15 -6.23 14.16 -21.34
C HIS A 15 -4.71 14.22 -21.56
N GLY A 16 -3.94 13.40 -20.87
CA GLY A 16 -2.47 13.40 -20.96
C GLY A 16 -1.90 12.39 -21.97
N LEU A 17 -2.73 11.60 -22.65
CA LEU A 17 -2.26 10.58 -23.59
C LEU A 17 -1.58 11.17 -24.83
N GLY A 18 -1.88 12.43 -25.18
CA GLY A 18 -1.14 13.19 -26.17
C GLY A 18 0.37 13.29 -25.89
N LYS A 19 0.76 13.22 -24.61
CA LYS A 19 2.19 13.19 -24.20
C LYS A 19 2.89 11.89 -24.60
N LEU A 20 2.16 10.76 -24.54
CA LEU A 20 2.67 9.48 -25.02
C LEU A 20 2.79 9.49 -26.57
N ALA A 21 1.76 9.99 -27.25
CA ALA A 21 1.78 10.16 -28.72
C ALA A 21 2.99 11.03 -29.15
N PHE A 22 3.23 12.16 -28.49
CA PHE A 22 4.37 13.03 -28.76
C PHE A 22 5.71 12.32 -28.59
N ARG A 23 5.89 11.48 -27.55
CA ARG A 23 7.12 10.69 -27.33
C ARG A 23 7.30 9.57 -28.36
N ALA A 24 6.19 9.05 -28.89
CA ALA A 24 6.17 8.03 -29.94
C ALA A 24 6.38 8.59 -31.35
N ASP A 25 6.59 9.89 -31.53
CA ASP A 25 6.59 10.61 -32.82
C ASP A 25 5.25 10.42 -33.59
N LYS A 26 4.15 10.40 -32.85
CA LYS A 26 2.76 10.27 -33.33
C LYS A 26 1.95 11.50 -32.95
N THR A 27 0.78 11.62 -33.53
CA THR A 27 -0.16 12.68 -33.20
C THR A 27 -1.24 12.22 -32.25
N ALA A 28 -1.81 13.15 -31.47
CA ALA A 28 -3.01 12.85 -30.67
C ALA A 28 -4.19 12.43 -31.55
N ALA A 29 -4.26 12.90 -32.79
CA ALA A 29 -5.33 12.56 -33.75
C ALA A 29 -5.40 11.05 -34.06
N ASP A 30 -4.24 10.38 -34.16
CA ASP A 30 -4.20 8.94 -34.41
C ASP A 30 -4.77 8.13 -33.22
N LEU A 31 -4.54 8.60 -32.01
CA LEU A 31 -5.07 8.03 -30.76
C LEU A 31 -6.60 8.21 -30.69
N LEU A 32 -7.08 9.35 -31.20
CA LEU A 32 -8.49 9.72 -31.21
C LEU A 32 -9.30 8.92 -32.22
N ALA A 33 -8.69 8.56 -33.35
CA ALA A 33 -9.32 7.70 -34.34
C ALA A 33 -9.59 6.27 -33.80
N ALA A 34 -8.88 5.87 -32.74
CA ALA A 34 -9.09 4.59 -32.06
C ALA A 34 -10.21 4.62 -31.01
N LEU A 35 -10.59 5.80 -30.51
CA LEU A 35 -11.67 5.92 -29.52
C LEU A 35 -13.05 5.81 -30.21
N PRO A 36 -14.05 5.23 -29.53
CA PRO A 36 -15.41 5.23 -30.05
C PRO A 36 -15.92 6.65 -30.27
N ASP A 37 -16.79 6.83 -31.28
CA ASP A 37 -17.31 8.11 -31.79
C ASP A 37 -17.90 9.03 -30.72
N THR A 38 -17.03 9.80 -30.06
CA THR A 38 -17.44 10.93 -29.22
C THR A 38 -16.53 12.13 -29.51
N PRO A 39 -17.02 13.19 -30.16
CA PRO A 39 -16.22 14.36 -30.54
C PRO A 39 -15.52 15.06 -29.36
N GLU A 40 -16.07 14.92 -28.14
CA GLU A 40 -15.58 15.54 -26.92
C GLU A 40 -14.23 15.01 -26.48
N TRP A 41 -13.96 13.73 -26.70
CA TRP A 41 -12.72 13.05 -26.31
C TRP A 41 -11.54 13.54 -27.14
N ALA A 42 -11.81 13.89 -28.39
CA ALA A 42 -10.84 14.38 -29.35
C ALA A 42 -10.14 15.65 -28.85
N ALA A 43 -10.90 16.62 -28.42
CA ALA A 43 -10.37 17.88 -27.97
C ALA A 43 -9.57 17.73 -26.65
N VAL A 44 -10.03 16.84 -25.76
CA VAL A 44 -9.41 16.63 -24.43
C VAL A 44 -8.05 15.95 -24.54
N CYS A 45 -7.90 14.91 -25.39
CA CYS A 45 -6.61 14.24 -25.61
C CYS A 45 -5.57 15.18 -26.25
N GLY A 46 -6.02 16.14 -27.08
CA GLY A 46 -5.18 17.16 -27.68
C GLY A 46 -4.80 18.33 -26.74
N GLY A 47 -5.31 18.30 -25.48
CA GLY A 47 -5.06 19.36 -24.53
C GLY A 47 -5.94 20.61 -24.70
N ALA A 48 -6.88 20.59 -25.64
CA ALA A 48 -7.82 21.69 -25.86
C ALA A 48 -9.03 21.54 -24.90
N ALA A 49 -9.47 22.64 -24.30
CA ALA A 49 -10.76 22.68 -23.62
C ALA A 49 -11.87 22.60 -24.68
N ALA A 50 -12.50 21.43 -24.83
CA ALA A 50 -13.72 21.31 -25.61
C ALA A 50 -14.87 22.03 -24.87
N GLY A 51 -15.87 22.46 -25.59
CA GLY A 51 -16.97 23.25 -25.05
C GLY A 51 -17.90 22.54 -24.05
N SER A 52 -17.71 21.23 -23.76
CA SER A 52 -18.53 20.52 -22.77
C SER A 52 -18.07 20.77 -21.33
N ASP A 53 -19.01 20.79 -20.39
CA ASP A 53 -18.70 20.98 -18.97
C ASP A 53 -17.80 19.87 -18.42
N ALA A 54 -17.91 18.65 -18.91
CA ALA A 54 -17.02 17.54 -18.56
C ALA A 54 -15.57 17.84 -18.93
N ALA A 55 -15.33 18.31 -20.15
CA ALA A 55 -14.01 18.67 -20.63
C ALA A 55 -13.45 19.90 -19.88
N ARG A 56 -14.29 20.87 -19.56
CA ARG A 56 -13.92 22.04 -18.76
C ARG A 56 -13.53 21.65 -17.33
N CYS A 57 -14.25 20.71 -16.69
CA CYS A 57 -13.87 20.15 -15.39
C CYS A 57 -12.51 19.44 -15.45
N ALA A 58 -12.26 18.64 -16.49
CA ALA A 58 -10.97 17.97 -16.69
C ALA A 58 -9.83 19.00 -16.95
N ALA A 59 -10.08 20.04 -17.72
CA ALA A 59 -9.13 21.12 -17.95
C ALA A 59 -8.78 21.89 -16.65
N PHE A 60 -9.79 22.18 -15.82
CA PHE A 60 -9.57 22.76 -14.50
C PHE A 60 -8.72 21.81 -13.63
N ALA A 61 -9.10 20.53 -13.51
CA ALA A 61 -8.36 19.54 -12.75
C ALA A 61 -6.90 19.42 -13.21
N ARG A 62 -6.65 19.43 -14.52
CA ARG A 62 -5.31 19.45 -15.09
C ARG A 62 -4.52 20.70 -14.69
N SER A 63 -5.16 21.87 -14.63
CA SER A 63 -4.51 23.12 -14.19
C SER A 63 -4.01 23.09 -12.75
N LEU A 64 -4.42 22.11 -11.96
CA LEU A 64 -3.95 21.86 -10.61
C LEU A 64 -2.71 20.97 -10.59
N SER A 65 -2.41 20.28 -11.69
CA SER A 65 -1.19 19.46 -11.83
C SER A 65 0.05 20.35 -11.80
N VAL A 66 1.10 19.85 -11.14
CA VAL A 66 2.40 20.54 -11.07
C VAL A 66 3.23 20.37 -12.34
N THR A 67 2.75 19.63 -13.33
CA THR A 67 3.46 19.38 -14.58
C THR A 67 2.93 20.31 -15.67
N ALA A 68 3.79 21.17 -16.21
CA ALA A 68 3.45 21.99 -17.36
C ALA A 68 3.40 21.15 -18.64
N ASP A 69 2.51 21.53 -19.53
CA ASP A 69 2.54 21.02 -20.90
C ASP A 69 3.42 21.96 -21.73
N THR A 70 4.56 21.46 -22.13
CA THR A 70 5.42 22.26 -23.02
C THR A 70 4.92 22.17 -24.44
N PRO A 71 4.84 23.31 -25.16
CA PRO A 71 4.59 23.31 -26.58
C PRO A 71 5.64 22.52 -27.38
N ALA A 72 5.28 22.09 -28.57
CA ALA A 72 6.04 21.20 -29.47
C ALA A 72 7.45 21.64 -29.91
N ALA A 73 8.02 22.68 -29.28
CA ALA A 73 9.32 23.27 -29.64
C ALA A 73 10.56 22.63 -28.96
N GLU A 74 10.37 21.58 -28.13
CA GLU A 74 11.52 20.97 -27.44
C GLU A 74 12.32 20.00 -28.33
N PRO A 75 13.66 19.96 -28.18
CA PRO A 75 14.50 19.05 -28.94
C PRO A 75 14.18 17.58 -28.61
N ALA A 76 14.29 16.70 -29.60
CA ALA A 76 14.00 15.26 -29.47
C ALA A 76 14.72 14.57 -28.28
N SER A 77 15.87 15.09 -27.86
CA SER A 77 16.65 14.56 -26.75
C SER A 77 15.97 14.72 -25.36
N SER A 78 15.06 15.68 -25.19
CA SER A 78 14.32 15.86 -23.94
C SER A 78 13.14 14.88 -23.78
N ARG A 79 12.70 14.31 -24.91
CA ARG A 79 11.52 13.40 -24.98
C ARG A 79 11.78 12.03 -24.36
N CYS A 80 13.04 11.59 -24.36
CA CYS A 80 13.44 10.23 -24.02
C CYS A 80 13.93 10.05 -22.58
N ARG A 81 13.94 11.10 -21.76
CA ARG A 81 14.45 11.03 -20.39
C ARG A 81 13.58 10.15 -19.50
N PRO A 82 14.20 9.33 -18.63
CA PRO A 82 13.46 8.45 -17.73
C PRO A 82 12.71 9.23 -16.62
N LEU A 83 11.73 8.56 -15.99
CA LEU A 83 11.05 9.05 -14.81
C LEU A 83 12.05 9.17 -13.65
N ARG A 84 12.11 10.33 -13.00
CA ARG A 84 12.85 10.50 -11.76
C ARG A 84 12.08 9.82 -10.61
N SER A 85 12.80 9.15 -9.72
CA SER A 85 12.15 8.56 -8.55
C SER A 85 11.45 9.61 -7.69
N ILE A 86 10.23 9.33 -7.25
CA ILE A 86 9.47 10.22 -6.34
C ILE A 86 10.23 10.46 -5.03
N PHE A 87 11.05 9.50 -4.62
CA PHE A 87 11.87 9.61 -3.41
C PHE A 87 13.04 10.59 -3.56
N SER A 88 13.32 11.05 -4.77
CA SER A 88 14.43 11.99 -5.01
C SER A 88 14.29 13.32 -4.28
N HIS A 89 13.07 13.71 -3.91
CA HIS A 89 12.76 14.93 -3.17
C HIS A 89 12.21 14.68 -1.76
N LEU A 90 12.25 13.44 -1.31
CA LEU A 90 11.71 13.05 0.01
C LEU A 90 12.81 13.17 1.07
N ASN A 91 12.55 13.91 2.15
CA ASN A 91 13.49 14.13 3.27
C ASN A 91 14.85 14.73 2.81
N GLY A 92 14.83 15.56 1.78
CA GLY A 92 16.00 16.16 1.16
C GLY A 92 16.13 15.82 -0.32
N GLU A 93 17.20 16.30 -0.94
CA GLU A 93 17.49 16.00 -2.35
C GLU A 93 18.39 14.76 -2.49
N HIS A 94 17.95 13.81 -3.32
CA HIS A 94 18.69 12.60 -3.70
C HIS A 94 18.86 12.58 -5.23
N PRO A 95 19.86 13.30 -5.78
CA PRO A 95 20.05 13.44 -7.22
C PRO A 95 20.49 12.12 -7.87
N GLY A 96 20.18 11.98 -9.16
CA GLY A 96 20.69 10.89 -9.99
C GLY A 96 19.87 9.61 -10.04
N TYR A 97 18.83 9.47 -9.22
CA TYR A 97 17.97 8.27 -9.25
C TYR A 97 16.81 8.43 -10.23
N SER A 98 16.65 7.46 -11.12
CA SER A 98 15.58 7.40 -12.12
C SER A 98 15.02 5.99 -12.24
N VAL A 99 13.79 5.88 -12.67
CA VAL A 99 13.11 4.60 -12.88
C VAL A 99 13.25 4.21 -14.35
N PRO A 100 13.83 3.03 -14.67
CA PRO A 100 13.85 2.53 -16.04
C PRO A 100 12.42 2.36 -16.57
N ALA A 101 12.24 2.50 -17.88
CA ALA A 101 10.93 2.24 -18.48
C ALA A 101 10.50 0.80 -18.27
N ALA A 102 9.19 0.61 -18.05
CA ALA A 102 8.61 -0.72 -17.93
C ALA A 102 8.93 -1.58 -19.17
N ARG A 103 9.38 -2.81 -18.93
CA ARG A 103 9.59 -3.78 -19.98
C ARG A 103 8.26 -4.45 -20.36
N PRO A 104 8.18 -5.04 -21.54
CA PRO A 104 7.00 -5.78 -22.00
C PRO A 104 6.57 -6.93 -21.06
N ASP A 105 7.47 -7.42 -20.20
CA ASP A 105 7.19 -8.46 -19.19
C ASP A 105 6.32 -8.00 -18.02
N GLY A 106 6.04 -6.70 -17.92
CA GLY A 106 5.22 -6.14 -16.85
C GLY A 106 5.93 -6.12 -15.48
N ALA A 107 7.24 -6.33 -15.42
CA ALA A 107 8.00 -6.23 -14.20
C ALA A 107 8.13 -4.76 -13.77
N LEU A 108 7.92 -4.50 -12.49
CA LEU A 108 8.20 -3.20 -11.87
C LEU A 108 9.70 -3.13 -11.55
N HIS A 109 10.29 -1.96 -11.80
CA HIS A 109 11.73 -1.76 -11.65
C HIS A 109 12.05 -0.90 -10.43
N ASP A 110 13.16 -1.24 -9.79
CA ASP A 110 13.75 -0.38 -8.77
C ASP A 110 14.38 0.86 -9.41
N PRO A 111 14.38 2.00 -8.73
CA PRO A 111 15.15 3.16 -9.16
C PRO A 111 16.64 2.85 -9.22
N VAL A 112 17.29 3.28 -10.28
CA VAL A 112 18.74 3.13 -10.48
C VAL A 112 19.42 4.48 -10.64
N GLN A 113 20.67 4.56 -10.26
CA GLN A 113 21.47 5.75 -10.50
C GLN A 113 21.78 5.83 -11.99
N ASP A 114 21.63 7.02 -12.59
CA ASP A 114 21.95 7.30 -14.00
C ASP A 114 21.26 6.34 -14.99
N ALA A 115 19.94 6.14 -14.83
CA ALA A 115 19.16 5.36 -15.79
C ALA A 115 19.30 5.95 -17.21
N PRO A 116 19.48 5.09 -18.23
CA PRO A 116 19.60 5.53 -19.60
C PRO A 116 18.30 6.15 -20.11
N ASP A 117 18.43 6.99 -21.15
CA ASP A 117 17.27 7.50 -21.86
C ASP A 117 16.43 6.37 -22.46
N ILE A 118 15.12 6.53 -22.41
CA ILE A 118 14.15 5.53 -22.91
C ILE A 118 14.14 5.60 -24.44
N PRO A 119 14.44 4.52 -25.16
CA PRO A 119 14.42 4.52 -26.62
C PRO A 119 13.02 4.88 -27.19
N ALA A 120 12.96 5.65 -28.25
CA ALA A 120 11.71 6.02 -28.92
C ALA A 120 10.90 4.79 -29.41
N THR A 121 11.57 3.66 -29.63
CA THR A 121 10.93 2.38 -29.97
C THR A 121 10.00 1.88 -28.86
N VAL A 122 10.41 2.01 -27.59
CA VAL A 122 9.60 1.63 -26.43
C VAL A 122 8.32 2.47 -26.39
N TYR A 123 8.43 3.77 -26.63
CA TYR A 123 7.24 4.65 -26.66
C TYR A 123 6.29 4.29 -27.84
N ARG A 124 6.82 3.88 -28.99
CA ARG A 124 6.01 3.46 -30.15
C ARG A 124 5.28 2.16 -29.86
N GLU A 125 5.94 1.20 -29.24
CA GLU A 125 5.34 -0.08 -28.84
C GLU A 125 4.20 0.15 -27.82
N LEU A 126 4.46 0.92 -26.75
CA LEU A 126 3.45 1.27 -25.76
C LEU A 126 2.26 2.04 -26.37
N TYR A 127 2.55 2.97 -27.28
CA TYR A 127 1.53 3.72 -27.99
C TYR A 127 0.65 2.81 -28.84
N GLN A 128 1.25 1.88 -29.59
CA GLN A 128 0.52 0.94 -30.43
C GLN A 128 -0.37 0.01 -29.60
N GLU A 129 0.19 -0.60 -28.54
CA GLU A 129 -0.57 -1.47 -27.64
C GLU A 129 -1.76 -0.72 -27.00
N LEU A 130 -1.53 0.51 -26.50
CA LEU A 130 -2.58 1.32 -25.92
C LEU A 130 -3.67 1.64 -26.94
N THR A 131 -3.29 2.04 -28.15
CA THR A 131 -4.22 2.39 -29.23
C THR A 131 -5.10 1.20 -29.59
N GLU A 132 -4.52 0.01 -29.73
CA GLU A 132 -5.25 -1.23 -30.00
C GLU A 132 -6.30 -1.53 -28.91
N GLN A 133 -5.94 -1.36 -27.63
CA GLN A 133 -6.87 -1.59 -26.50
C GLN A 133 -7.99 -0.55 -26.47
N LEU A 134 -7.71 0.71 -26.78
CA LEU A 134 -8.70 1.79 -26.73
C LEU A 134 -9.84 1.61 -27.74
N THR A 135 -9.65 0.86 -28.82
CA THR A 135 -10.72 0.54 -29.78
C THR A 135 -11.91 -0.20 -29.15
N GLY A 136 -11.66 -0.96 -28.08
CA GLY A 136 -12.69 -1.72 -27.35
C GLY A 136 -13.30 -0.97 -26.17
N LEU A 137 -12.92 0.28 -25.92
CA LEU A 137 -13.36 1.05 -24.76
C LEU A 137 -14.86 1.35 -24.80
N GLN A 138 -15.58 1.02 -23.72
CA GLN A 138 -16.99 1.32 -23.55
C GLN A 138 -17.19 2.38 -22.48
N PHE A 139 -18.27 3.16 -22.60
CA PHE A 139 -18.57 4.22 -21.67
C PHE A 139 -19.36 3.71 -20.45
N SER A 140 -18.64 3.22 -19.45
CA SER A 140 -19.24 2.75 -18.19
C SER A 140 -18.26 2.89 -17.01
N PRO A 141 -18.75 2.93 -15.75
CA PRO A 141 -17.87 2.99 -14.57
C PRO A 141 -16.89 1.81 -14.47
N ALA A 142 -17.32 0.62 -14.88
CA ALA A 142 -16.46 -0.57 -14.92
C ALA A 142 -15.32 -0.40 -15.92
N GLN A 143 -15.60 0.19 -17.09
CA GLN A 143 -14.60 0.47 -18.11
C GLN A 143 -13.65 1.61 -17.73
N ALA A 144 -14.10 2.59 -16.92
CA ALA A 144 -13.20 3.60 -16.34
C ALA A 144 -12.18 2.94 -15.40
N ASN A 145 -12.60 1.98 -14.58
CA ASN A 145 -11.67 1.20 -13.73
C ASN A 145 -10.76 0.28 -14.56
N ALA A 146 -11.27 -0.32 -15.65
CA ALA A 146 -10.47 -1.11 -16.59
C ALA A 146 -9.39 -0.27 -17.28
N LEU A 147 -9.77 0.93 -17.74
CA LEU A 147 -8.84 1.90 -18.33
C LEU A 147 -7.78 2.33 -17.30
N LEU A 148 -8.18 2.59 -16.06
CA LEU A 148 -7.25 2.93 -14.98
C LEU A 148 -6.20 1.82 -14.78
N GLY A 149 -6.60 0.54 -14.77
CA GLY A 149 -5.69 -0.60 -14.65
C GLY A 149 -4.75 -0.76 -15.87
N LEU A 150 -5.26 -0.53 -17.07
CA LEU A 150 -4.45 -0.51 -18.30
C LEU A 150 -3.39 0.60 -18.26
N LEU A 151 -3.78 1.82 -17.86
CA LEU A 151 -2.86 2.95 -17.73
C LEU A 151 -1.83 2.73 -16.62
N GLU A 152 -2.20 2.05 -15.53
CA GLU A 152 -1.23 1.66 -14.49
C GLU A 152 -0.13 0.77 -15.08
N SER A 153 -0.50 -0.23 -15.87
CA SER A 153 0.47 -1.17 -16.44
C SER A 153 1.38 -0.57 -17.52
N GLN A 154 0.93 0.51 -18.19
CA GLN A 154 1.66 1.09 -19.33
C GLN A 154 2.30 2.44 -19.06
N CYS A 155 1.77 3.21 -18.07
CA CYS A 155 2.18 4.60 -17.87
C CYS A 155 2.82 4.85 -16.50
N SER A 156 2.97 3.84 -15.63
CA SER A 156 3.52 4.01 -14.28
C SER A 156 4.98 4.45 -14.24
N ASP A 157 5.77 4.05 -15.24
CA ASP A 157 7.20 4.35 -15.33
C ASP A 157 7.51 5.45 -16.37
N LEU A 158 6.48 6.09 -16.91
CA LEU A 158 6.63 7.19 -17.85
C LEU A 158 6.46 8.53 -17.12
N PRO A 159 7.36 9.52 -17.35
CA PRO A 159 7.21 10.82 -16.72
C PRO A 159 6.00 11.58 -17.26
N ALA A 160 5.26 12.24 -16.36
CA ALA A 160 4.14 13.11 -16.74
C ALA A 160 4.61 14.39 -17.45
N SER A 161 5.72 14.98 -17.01
CA SER A 161 6.27 16.18 -17.62
C SER A 161 7.03 15.87 -18.92
N THR A 162 6.84 16.74 -19.94
CA THR A 162 7.61 16.76 -21.17
C THR A 162 8.61 17.92 -21.20
N ALA A 163 8.55 18.83 -20.22
CA ALA A 163 9.41 20.00 -20.13
C ALA A 163 10.84 19.67 -19.66
N ARG A 164 11.82 20.39 -20.19
CA ARG A 164 13.24 20.17 -19.86
C ARG A 164 13.60 20.61 -18.43
N GLU A 165 12.97 21.67 -17.94
CA GLU A 165 13.30 22.34 -16.68
C GLU A 165 12.44 21.85 -15.51
N GLU A 166 11.43 21.00 -15.78
CA GLU A 166 10.55 20.47 -14.76
C GLU A 166 11.06 19.18 -14.14
N ASP A 167 10.74 19.01 -12.86
CA ASP A 167 10.95 17.75 -12.17
C ASP A 167 10.05 16.65 -12.77
N ARG A 168 10.63 15.53 -13.15
CA ARG A 168 9.98 14.40 -13.79
C ARG A 168 9.71 13.29 -12.80
N ASP A 169 9.31 13.64 -11.58
CA ASP A 169 9.11 12.75 -10.43
C ASP A 169 7.68 12.22 -10.31
N ILE A 170 6.75 12.73 -11.11
CA ILE A 170 5.37 12.25 -11.18
C ILE A 170 5.20 11.42 -12.45
N SER A 171 4.65 10.20 -12.32
CA SER A 171 4.36 9.37 -13.49
C SER A 171 3.15 9.88 -14.27
N LEU A 172 3.09 9.53 -15.55
CA LEU A 172 1.93 9.83 -16.40
C LEU A 172 0.66 9.18 -15.81
N TYR A 173 0.77 7.95 -15.30
CA TYR A 173 -0.33 7.27 -14.63
C TYR A 173 -0.85 8.06 -13.41
N ASP A 174 0.04 8.48 -12.50
CA ASP A 174 -0.36 9.21 -11.29
C ASP A 174 -1.02 10.54 -11.63
N GLN A 175 -0.51 11.24 -12.65
CA GLN A 175 -1.14 12.47 -13.14
C GLN A 175 -2.54 12.21 -13.69
N LEU A 176 -2.71 11.22 -14.56
CA LEU A 176 -4.01 10.89 -15.18
C LEU A 176 -5.04 10.47 -14.14
N LYS A 177 -4.66 9.57 -13.23
CA LYS A 177 -5.50 9.10 -12.13
C LYS A 177 -6.03 10.25 -11.29
N LEU A 178 -5.13 11.11 -10.81
CA LEU A 178 -5.52 12.20 -9.92
C LEU A 178 -6.30 13.30 -10.65
N THR A 179 -5.97 13.59 -11.91
CA THR A 179 -6.75 14.51 -12.74
C THR A 179 -8.18 14.00 -12.93
N ALA A 180 -8.36 12.70 -13.16
CA ALA A 180 -9.69 12.10 -13.28
C ALA A 180 -10.48 12.18 -11.95
N ALA A 181 -9.82 11.95 -10.81
CA ALA A 181 -10.43 12.08 -9.50
C ALA A 181 -10.90 13.51 -9.21
N LEU A 182 -10.03 14.49 -9.48
CA LEU A 182 -10.35 15.90 -9.31
C LEU A 182 -11.48 16.35 -10.25
N ALA A 183 -11.44 15.94 -11.53
CA ALA A 183 -12.47 16.26 -12.52
C ALA A 183 -13.83 15.69 -12.12
N ALA A 184 -13.88 14.44 -11.65
CA ALA A 184 -15.10 13.82 -11.14
C ALA A 184 -15.67 14.59 -9.94
N CYS A 185 -14.82 14.96 -8.98
CA CYS A 185 -15.26 15.71 -7.80
C CYS A 185 -15.78 17.09 -8.15
N VAL A 186 -15.08 17.84 -9.00
CA VAL A 186 -15.51 19.18 -9.45
C VAL A 186 -16.83 19.09 -10.21
N SER A 187 -16.97 18.13 -11.13
CA SER A 187 -18.20 17.92 -11.89
C SER A 187 -19.40 17.67 -10.98
N GLU A 188 -19.26 16.81 -9.98
CA GLU A 188 -20.34 16.49 -9.03
C GLU A 188 -20.69 17.69 -8.12
N TYR A 189 -19.66 18.42 -7.65
CA TYR A 189 -19.85 19.61 -6.84
C TYR A 189 -20.58 20.72 -7.60
N LEU A 190 -20.10 21.05 -8.80
CA LEU A 190 -20.69 22.11 -9.62
C LEU A 190 -22.10 21.77 -10.08
N GLN A 191 -22.39 20.51 -10.37
CA GLN A 191 -23.71 20.04 -10.73
C GLN A 191 -24.71 20.21 -9.57
N GLN A 192 -24.30 19.84 -8.34
CA GLN A 192 -25.19 20.04 -7.19
C GLN A 192 -25.42 21.50 -6.86
N ALA A 193 -24.40 22.35 -7.03
CA ALA A 193 -24.45 23.77 -6.74
C ALA A 193 -25.09 24.60 -7.88
N ASP A 194 -25.36 23.99 -9.04
CA ASP A 194 -25.75 24.69 -10.29
C ASP A 194 -24.79 25.84 -10.64
N ALA A 195 -23.50 25.62 -10.51
CA ALA A 195 -22.47 26.65 -10.50
C ALA A 195 -21.38 26.47 -11.57
N PHE A 196 -21.72 25.91 -12.75
CA PHE A 196 -20.75 25.68 -13.84
C PHE A 196 -20.08 26.97 -14.34
N SER A 197 -20.67 28.14 -14.10
CA SER A 197 -20.05 29.46 -14.38
C SER A 197 -18.73 29.67 -13.62
N LEU A 198 -18.51 29.00 -12.49
CA LEU A 198 -17.23 29.06 -11.77
C LEU A 198 -16.05 28.50 -12.58
N LEU A 199 -16.31 27.68 -13.60
CA LEU A 199 -15.26 27.26 -14.53
C LEU A 199 -14.70 28.39 -15.39
N ASP A 200 -15.45 29.51 -15.51
CA ASP A 200 -14.98 30.72 -16.20
C ASP A 200 -14.10 31.59 -15.30
N THR A 201 -14.16 31.36 -13.97
CA THR A 201 -13.36 32.04 -12.96
C THR A 201 -12.50 31.00 -12.16
N PRO A 202 -11.49 30.35 -12.75
CA PRO A 202 -10.74 29.27 -12.10
C PRO A 202 -10.08 29.68 -10.78
N ALA A 203 -9.72 30.94 -10.62
CA ALA A 203 -9.14 31.47 -9.38
C ALA A 203 -10.13 31.49 -8.20
N GLU A 204 -11.42 31.68 -8.47
CA GLU A 204 -12.48 31.56 -7.47
C GLU A 204 -12.77 30.10 -7.15
N LEU A 205 -12.96 29.27 -8.18
CA LEU A 205 -13.18 27.82 -8.02
C LEU A 205 -12.05 27.12 -7.22
N ARG A 206 -10.80 27.58 -7.37
CA ARG A 206 -9.67 27.05 -6.57
C ARG A 206 -9.81 27.31 -5.07
N ARG A 207 -10.62 28.28 -4.64
CA ARG A 207 -10.86 28.62 -3.23
C ARG A 207 -12.10 27.93 -2.68
N GLU A 208 -13.00 27.48 -3.56
CA GLU A 208 -14.21 26.77 -3.15
C GLU A 208 -13.88 25.47 -2.44
N PRO A 209 -14.58 25.12 -1.35
CA PRO A 209 -14.40 23.85 -0.66
C PRO A 209 -15.09 22.71 -1.43
N ALA A 210 -14.70 22.54 -2.69
CA ALA A 210 -15.33 21.60 -3.61
C ALA A 210 -15.04 20.13 -3.31
N PHE A 211 -14.08 19.85 -2.45
CA PHE A 211 -13.60 18.51 -2.16
C PHE A 211 -13.79 18.14 -0.68
N LEU A 212 -13.87 16.84 -0.42
CA LEU A 212 -13.71 16.23 0.89
C LEU A 212 -12.46 15.34 0.86
N LEU A 213 -11.54 15.58 1.78
CA LEU A 213 -10.53 14.58 2.09
C LEU A 213 -11.11 13.63 3.15
N TYR A 214 -11.23 12.37 2.79
CA TYR A 214 -11.76 11.30 3.64
C TYR A 214 -10.66 10.34 4.04
N THR A 215 -10.69 9.83 5.27
CA THR A 215 -9.82 8.75 5.75
C THR A 215 -10.62 7.71 6.51
N ALA A 216 -10.21 6.45 6.39
CA ALA A 216 -10.70 5.36 7.22
C ALA A 216 -9.54 4.44 7.63
N ASP A 217 -9.61 3.91 8.85
CA ASP A 217 -8.55 3.11 9.45
C ASP A 217 -9.13 2.03 10.36
N PHE A 218 -8.76 0.77 10.14
CA PHE A 218 -9.14 -0.32 11.01
C PHE A 218 -8.42 -0.23 12.35
N SER A 219 -9.18 -0.09 13.41
CA SER A 219 -8.66 -0.16 14.77
C SER A 219 -8.63 -1.59 15.28
N ARG A 220 -7.61 -1.92 16.09
CA ARG A 220 -7.43 -3.21 16.76
C ARG A 220 -7.06 -4.36 15.81
N ILE A 221 -6.44 -4.05 14.66
CA ILE A 221 -5.96 -5.03 13.67
C ILE A 221 -5.14 -6.14 14.33
N GLN A 222 -4.15 -5.80 15.12
CA GLN A 222 -3.27 -6.75 15.78
C GLN A 222 -4.04 -7.68 16.72
N ARG A 223 -4.99 -7.14 17.51
CA ARG A 223 -5.83 -7.95 18.37
C ARG A 223 -6.67 -8.96 17.59
N PHE A 224 -7.21 -8.56 16.43
CA PHE A 224 -7.97 -9.45 15.56
C PHE A 224 -7.10 -10.53 14.93
N ILE A 225 -5.92 -10.18 14.42
CA ILE A 225 -5.00 -11.12 13.77
C ILE A 225 -4.48 -12.13 14.79
N TYR A 226 -4.00 -11.67 15.97
CA TYR A 226 -3.31 -12.52 16.95
C TYR A 226 -4.26 -13.24 17.94
N THR A 227 -5.56 -13.25 17.71
CA THR A 227 -6.53 -13.99 18.57
C THR A 227 -6.41 -15.52 18.45
N VAL A 228 -5.41 -16.06 17.75
CA VAL A 228 -5.27 -17.49 17.44
C VAL A 228 -4.46 -18.21 18.50
N HIS A 229 -5.04 -19.31 19.08
CA HIS A 229 -4.44 -20.03 20.22
C HIS A 229 -3.94 -21.46 19.92
N THR A 230 -4.08 -21.99 18.68
CA THR A 230 -3.91 -23.42 18.41
C THR A 230 -2.97 -23.76 17.26
N LYS A 231 -2.72 -25.08 17.05
CA LYS A 231 -2.01 -25.61 15.88
C LYS A 231 -2.62 -25.06 14.57
N GLY A 232 -1.78 -24.76 13.58
CA GLY A 232 -2.21 -24.10 12.34
C GLY A 232 -2.37 -22.59 12.47
N ALA A 233 -1.78 -21.99 13.50
CA ALA A 233 -1.82 -20.56 13.76
C ALA A 233 -1.38 -19.72 12.55
N LEU A 234 -0.30 -20.12 11.85
CA LEU A 234 0.25 -19.40 10.69
C LEU A 234 -0.80 -19.21 9.58
N ARG A 235 -1.53 -20.28 9.22
CA ARG A 235 -2.60 -20.19 8.21
C ARG A 235 -3.71 -19.23 8.64
N SER A 236 -4.11 -19.32 9.90
CA SER A 236 -5.18 -18.47 10.44
C SER A 236 -4.78 -17.01 10.52
N LEU A 237 -3.53 -16.72 10.92
CA LEU A 237 -2.98 -15.36 10.96
C LEU A 237 -2.95 -14.73 9.57
N ARG A 238 -2.37 -15.45 8.59
CA ARG A 238 -2.34 -15.00 7.19
C ARG A 238 -3.74 -14.75 6.64
N SER A 239 -4.66 -15.68 6.89
CA SER A 239 -6.04 -15.54 6.43
C SER A 239 -6.74 -14.32 7.02
N ARG A 240 -6.52 -14.02 8.29
CA ARG A 240 -7.12 -12.87 8.96
C ARG A 240 -6.54 -11.55 8.47
N SER A 241 -5.22 -11.49 8.31
CA SER A 241 -4.55 -10.32 7.76
C SER A 241 -5.01 -10.02 6.33
N PHE A 242 -4.98 -11.02 5.48
CA PHE A 242 -5.44 -10.89 4.10
C PHE A 242 -6.94 -10.54 3.99
N PHE A 243 -7.77 -11.11 4.86
CA PHE A 243 -9.18 -10.76 4.91
C PHE A 243 -9.40 -9.27 5.23
N LEU A 244 -8.62 -8.69 6.14
CA LEU A 244 -8.69 -7.26 6.44
C LEU A 244 -8.29 -6.41 5.23
N GLU A 245 -7.28 -6.81 4.47
CA GLU A 245 -6.88 -6.14 3.22
C GLU A 245 -8.03 -6.15 2.21
N LEU A 246 -8.61 -7.32 1.95
CA LEU A 246 -9.76 -7.45 1.05
C LEU A 246 -10.99 -6.69 1.58
N LEU A 247 -11.19 -6.67 2.88
CA LEU A 247 -12.31 -5.98 3.50
C LEU A 247 -12.18 -4.45 3.33
N MET A 248 -10.96 -3.91 3.40
CA MET A 248 -10.71 -2.49 3.13
C MET A 248 -10.95 -2.16 1.64
N GLU A 249 -10.46 -2.97 0.71
CA GLU A 249 -10.72 -2.80 -0.72
C GLU A 249 -12.24 -2.85 -1.02
N HIS A 250 -12.93 -3.83 -0.44
CA HIS A 250 -14.39 -3.94 -0.56
C HIS A 250 -15.12 -2.73 0.02
N TYR A 251 -14.69 -2.25 1.19
CA TYR A 251 -15.26 -1.07 1.84
C TYR A 251 -15.16 0.17 0.95
N MET A 252 -13.97 0.42 0.38
CA MET A 252 -13.74 1.56 -0.50
C MET A 252 -14.57 1.48 -1.78
N ASP A 253 -14.63 0.32 -2.41
CA ASP A 253 -15.39 0.13 -3.65
C ASP A 253 -16.89 0.32 -3.45
N GLU A 254 -17.49 -0.23 -2.37
CA GLU A 254 -18.90 -0.01 -2.06
C GLU A 254 -19.18 1.48 -1.76
N LEU A 255 -18.27 2.15 -1.05
CA LEU A 255 -18.38 3.58 -0.78
C LEU A 255 -18.32 4.42 -2.06
N LEU A 256 -17.36 4.15 -2.93
CA LEU A 256 -17.19 4.85 -4.21
C LEU A 256 -18.40 4.60 -5.13
N ASP A 257 -18.90 3.38 -5.22
CA ASP A 257 -20.13 3.06 -5.94
C ASP A 257 -21.33 3.84 -5.38
N GLY A 258 -21.44 3.95 -4.05
CA GLY A 258 -22.48 4.71 -3.37
C GLY A 258 -22.41 6.20 -3.64
N CYS A 259 -21.22 6.74 -3.78
CA CYS A 259 -20.96 8.15 -4.12
C CYS A 259 -21.00 8.40 -5.64
N GLY A 260 -21.17 7.39 -6.48
CA GLY A 260 -21.14 7.52 -7.93
C GLY A 260 -19.77 7.89 -8.47
N LEU A 261 -18.71 7.30 -7.93
CA LEU A 261 -17.31 7.55 -8.27
C LEU A 261 -16.61 6.25 -8.70
N THR A 262 -15.37 6.36 -9.09
CA THR A 262 -14.52 5.25 -9.52
C THR A 262 -13.27 5.13 -8.65
N ARG A 263 -12.47 4.08 -8.84
CA ARG A 263 -11.21 3.87 -8.11
C ARG A 263 -10.15 4.96 -8.37
N THR A 264 -10.36 5.85 -9.34
CA THR A 264 -9.50 7.03 -9.50
C THR A 264 -9.43 7.88 -8.23
N ASN A 265 -10.51 7.89 -7.44
CA ASN A 265 -10.65 8.66 -6.21
C ASN A 265 -9.93 8.04 -4.99
N ILE A 266 -9.31 6.86 -5.12
CA ILE A 266 -8.47 6.27 -4.08
C ILE A 266 -7.08 6.92 -4.15
N ILE A 267 -6.73 7.71 -3.15
CA ILE A 267 -5.43 8.37 -3.03
C ILE A 267 -4.40 7.40 -2.42
N TYR A 268 -4.83 6.68 -1.39
CA TYR A 268 -4.01 5.71 -0.66
C TYR A 268 -4.85 4.51 -0.20
N SER A 269 -4.25 3.32 -0.21
CA SER A 269 -4.77 2.12 0.44
C SER A 269 -3.59 1.23 0.88
N GLY A 270 -3.48 0.97 2.18
CA GLY A 270 -2.45 0.09 2.73
C GLY A 270 -2.56 -0.09 4.24
N GLY A 271 -2.16 -1.24 4.76
CA GLY A 271 -2.12 -1.51 6.20
C GLY A 271 -3.48 -1.40 6.92
N GLY A 272 -4.60 -1.54 6.21
CA GLY A 272 -5.93 -1.33 6.78
C GLY A 272 -6.36 0.13 6.91
N HIS A 273 -5.62 1.06 6.25
CA HIS A 273 -5.87 2.48 6.21
C HIS A 273 -6.06 2.97 4.78
N CYS A 274 -6.94 3.95 4.55
CA CYS A 274 -7.12 4.58 3.24
C CYS A 274 -7.33 6.09 3.32
N TYR A 275 -6.98 6.77 2.21
CA TYR A 275 -7.41 8.14 1.91
C TYR A 275 -8.16 8.17 0.59
N LEU A 276 -9.32 8.86 0.58
CA LEU A 276 -10.12 9.08 -0.61
C LEU A 276 -10.33 10.58 -0.84
N LEU A 277 -10.37 10.98 -2.10
CA LEU A 277 -10.78 12.33 -2.51
C LEU A 277 -12.20 12.27 -3.06
N LEU A 278 -13.13 12.94 -2.41
CA LEU A 278 -14.56 12.89 -2.72
C LEU A 278 -15.12 14.31 -2.98
N PRO A 279 -16.23 14.46 -3.70
CA PRO A 279 -16.88 15.75 -3.87
C PRO A 279 -17.58 16.19 -2.58
N ASN A 280 -17.47 17.47 -2.24
CA ASN A 280 -18.13 18.05 -1.08
C ASN A 280 -19.60 18.36 -1.39
N THR A 281 -20.41 17.32 -1.40
CA THR A 281 -21.86 17.42 -1.64
C THR A 281 -22.65 16.84 -0.47
N THR A 282 -23.86 17.34 -0.24
CA THR A 282 -24.73 16.83 0.83
C THR A 282 -25.02 15.34 0.66
N ALA A 283 -25.22 14.90 -0.58
CA ALA A 283 -25.51 13.50 -0.91
C ALA A 283 -24.32 12.58 -0.56
N VAL A 284 -23.08 13.02 -0.85
CA VAL A 284 -21.88 12.27 -0.51
C VAL A 284 -21.67 12.22 1.01
N GLN A 285 -21.83 13.33 1.72
CA GLN A 285 -21.71 13.36 3.18
C GLN A 285 -22.74 12.44 3.86
N GLN A 286 -23.98 12.41 3.36
CA GLN A 286 -25.00 11.48 3.85
C GLN A 286 -24.61 10.01 3.56
N THR A 287 -24.12 9.73 2.36
CA THR A 287 -23.63 8.38 1.99
C THR A 287 -22.50 7.93 2.89
N LEU A 288 -21.54 8.82 3.20
CA LEU A 288 -20.46 8.57 4.15
C LEU A 288 -20.98 8.20 5.54
N ALA A 289 -21.89 9.00 6.08
CA ALA A 289 -22.45 8.77 7.41
C ALA A 289 -23.22 7.44 7.49
N ASP A 290 -24.04 7.14 6.49
CA ASP A 290 -24.87 5.93 6.45
C ASP A 290 -24.03 4.68 6.23
N TRP A 291 -23.06 4.72 5.31
CA TRP A 291 -22.19 3.59 5.03
C TRP A 291 -21.27 3.26 6.22
N ASN A 292 -20.63 4.26 6.82
CA ASN A 292 -19.79 4.08 8.00
C ASN A 292 -20.58 3.45 9.16
N ARG A 293 -21.81 3.89 9.39
CA ARG A 293 -22.69 3.30 10.42
C ARG A 293 -23.07 1.86 10.10
N ALA A 294 -23.48 1.59 8.86
CA ALA A 294 -23.88 0.25 8.42
C ALA A 294 -22.70 -0.74 8.47
N PHE A 295 -21.53 -0.31 8.02
CA PHE A 295 -20.32 -1.13 8.00
C PHE A 295 -19.83 -1.46 9.42
N ASN A 296 -19.74 -0.46 10.31
CA ASN A 296 -19.39 -0.69 11.71
C ASN A 296 -20.43 -1.51 12.45
N GLY A 297 -21.73 -1.37 12.12
CA GLY A 297 -22.79 -2.25 12.61
C GLY A 297 -22.52 -3.70 12.22
N TRP A 298 -22.21 -3.94 10.94
CA TRP A 298 -21.85 -5.28 10.46
C TRP A 298 -20.57 -5.83 11.13
N LEU A 299 -19.51 -5.01 11.30
CA LEU A 299 -18.31 -5.43 12.03
C LEU A 299 -18.64 -5.85 13.46
N ASN A 300 -19.51 -5.10 14.13
CA ASN A 300 -19.94 -5.41 15.49
C ASN A 300 -20.74 -6.72 15.57
N ASP A 301 -21.65 -6.95 14.61
CA ASP A 301 -22.44 -8.19 14.54
C ASP A 301 -21.56 -9.42 14.27
N GLN A 302 -20.50 -9.28 13.47
CA GLN A 302 -19.64 -10.41 13.08
C GLN A 302 -18.47 -10.65 14.07
N PHE A 303 -17.88 -9.60 14.60
CA PHE A 303 -16.62 -9.66 15.37
C PHE A 303 -16.72 -8.99 16.75
N GLY A 304 -17.89 -8.50 17.12
CA GLY A 304 -18.08 -7.77 18.37
C GLY A 304 -17.16 -6.56 18.44
N VAL A 305 -16.54 -6.37 19.60
CA VAL A 305 -15.60 -5.24 19.83
C VAL A 305 -14.16 -5.51 19.34
N GLN A 306 -13.94 -6.58 18.58
CA GLN A 306 -12.59 -6.94 18.12
C GLN A 306 -12.11 -6.08 16.96
N LEU A 307 -13.01 -5.58 16.12
CA LEU A 307 -12.70 -4.71 14.99
C LEU A 307 -13.63 -3.50 14.99
N PHE A 308 -13.07 -2.37 14.57
CA PHE A 308 -13.79 -1.12 14.37
C PHE A 308 -13.11 -0.34 13.25
N LEU A 309 -13.88 0.28 12.36
CA LEU A 309 -13.38 1.16 11.33
C LEU A 309 -13.56 2.62 11.76
N ALA A 310 -12.47 3.23 12.23
CA ALA A 310 -12.44 4.67 12.47
C ALA A 310 -12.41 5.42 11.15
N ASN A 311 -13.07 6.55 11.09
CA ASN A 311 -13.12 7.37 9.89
C ASN A 311 -13.24 8.86 10.23
N GLY A 312 -12.92 9.70 9.24
CA GLY A 312 -13.05 11.14 9.33
C GLY A 312 -13.03 11.75 7.96
N TRP A 313 -13.69 12.91 7.80
CA TRP A 313 -13.61 13.69 6.59
C TRP A 313 -13.64 15.19 6.91
N THR A 314 -13.07 15.97 6.01
CA THR A 314 -13.05 17.43 6.14
C THR A 314 -13.13 18.07 4.76
N PRO A 315 -13.93 19.16 4.62
CA PRO A 315 -13.95 19.96 3.41
C PRO A 315 -12.58 20.57 3.12
N CYS A 316 -12.23 20.65 1.84
CA CYS A 316 -11.02 21.29 1.36
C CYS A 316 -11.19 21.89 -0.03
N SER A 317 -10.35 22.86 -0.33
CA SER A 317 -10.27 23.53 -1.61
C SER A 317 -9.14 22.97 -2.49
N ALA A 318 -9.13 23.30 -3.78
CA ALA A 318 -8.01 22.98 -4.64
C ALA A 318 -6.70 23.63 -4.16
N ASN A 319 -6.78 24.82 -3.57
CA ASN A 319 -5.62 25.49 -2.98
C ASN A 319 -5.05 24.71 -1.79
N ASP A 320 -5.90 24.12 -0.94
CA ASP A 320 -5.43 23.27 0.16
C ASP A 320 -4.66 22.05 -0.38
N LEU A 321 -5.16 21.40 -1.43
CA LEU A 321 -4.56 20.23 -2.07
C LEU A 321 -3.22 20.55 -2.77
N CYS A 322 -3.11 21.76 -3.30
CA CYS A 322 -1.90 22.28 -3.97
C CYS A 322 -0.95 23.02 -3.03
N ASN A 323 -1.27 23.12 -1.73
CA ASN A 323 -0.49 23.85 -0.74
C ASN A 323 -0.32 25.35 -1.05
N VAL A 324 -1.41 26.04 -1.42
CA VAL A 324 -1.42 27.46 -1.77
C VAL A 324 -2.28 28.25 -0.78
N PRO A 325 -1.78 29.30 -0.12
CA PRO A 325 -0.39 29.80 -0.20
C PRO A 325 0.60 28.93 0.60
N ALA A 326 1.81 28.80 0.08
CA ALA A 326 2.85 27.93 0.64
C ALA A 326 3.22 28.28 2.09
N GLU A 327 3.25 29.56 2.43
CA GLU A 327 3.60 30.08 3.77
C GLU A 327 2.62 29.62 4.86
N ALA A 328 1.35 29.45 4.50
CA ALA A 328 0.31 29.02 5.43
C ALA A 328 0.27 27.49 5.61
N SER A 329 0.97 26.74 4.74
CA SER A 329 1.01 25.28 4.74
C SER A 329 -0.36 24.60 4.84
N PRO A 330 -1.35 24.98 3.99
CA PRO A 330 -2.73 24.52 4.10
C PRO A 330 -2.84 22.99 3.89
N TYR A 331 -1.96 22.39 3.09
CA TYR A 331 -1.88 20.94 2.91
C TYR A 331 -1.64 20.20 4.24
N LYS A 332 -0.65 20.62 5.01
CA LYS A 332 -0.37 20.03 6.32
C LYS A 332 -1.55 20.19 7.29
N ALA A 333 -2.13 21.39 7.31
CA ALA A 333 -3.28 21.67 8.15
C ALA A 333 -4.47 20.77 7.79
N LEU A 334 -4.70 20.50 6.50
CA LEU A 334 -5.75 19.62 5.99
C LEU A 334 -5.57 18.18 6.53
N PHE A 335 -4.39 17.57 6.35
CA PHE A 335 -4.13 16.22 6.81
C PHE A 335 -4.18 16.10 8.34
N ARG A 336 -3.70 17.09 9.07
CA ARG A 336 -3.85 17.14 10.55
C ARG A 336 -5.31 17.17 10.98
N ARG A 337 -6.16 17.96 10.31
CA ARG A 337 -7.59 18.03 10.64
C ARG A 337 -8.28 16.68 10.40
N VAL A 338 -8.10 16.06 9.24
CA VAL A 338 -8.78 14.80 8.94
C VAL A 338 -8.33 13.67 9.85
N ASN A 339 -7.02 13.60 10.17
CA ASN A 339 -6.47 12.60 11.07
C ASN A 339 -6.94 12.82 12.52
N ALA A 340 -7.06 14.07 12.98
CA ALA A 340 -7.58 14.36 14.31
C ALA A 340 -9.05 13.90 14.45
N ILE A 341 -9.88 14.06 13.41
CA ILE A 341 -11.26 13.57 13.42
C ILE A 341 -11.30 12.02 13.50
N ALA A 342 -10.48 11.34 12.69
CA ALA A 342 -10.40 9.89 12.70
C ALA A 342 -9.89 9.36 14.05
N GLU A 343 -8.90 10.02 14.65
CA GLU A 343 -8.36 9.66 15.95
C GLU A 343 -9.39 9.87 17.08
N GLN A 344 -10.15 10.97 17.03
CA GLN A 344 -11.27 11.16 17.94
C GLN A 344 -12.31 10.02 17.81
N HIS A 345 -12.57 9.56 16.59
CA HIS A 345 -13.49 8.44 16.35
C HIS A 345 -12.92 7.10 16.86
N LYS A 346 -11.60 6.89 16.85
CA LYS A 346 -10.96 5.74 17.50
C LYS A 346 -11.18 5.71 19.01
N HIS A 347 -11.13 6.87 19.65
CA HIS A 347 -11.37 6.99 21.11
C HIS A 347 -12.86 6.87 21.49
N HIS A 348 -13.77 7.22 20.58
CA HIS A 348 -15.21 7.16 20.80
C HIS A 348 -15.91 6.30 19.73
N PRO A 349 -15.62 4.96 19.68
CA PRO A 349 -16.06 4.10 18.58
C PRO A 349 -17.56 3.81 18.58
N TYR A 350 -18.25 3.97 19.71
CA TYR A 350 -19.63 3.58 19.88
C TYR A 350 -20.48 4.74 20.40
N ASP A 351 -21.57 5.01 19.71
CA ASP A 351 -22.61 5.93 20.20
C ASP A 351 -23.48 5.25 21.28
N ALA A 352 -24.38 6.03 21.90
CA ALA A 352 -25.23 5.52 22.96
C ALA A 352 -26.18 4.37 22.49
N ALA A 353 -26.56 4.34 21.22
CA ALA A 353 -27.41 3.28 20.66
C ALA A 353 -26.59 1.99 20.48
N ALA A 354 -25.39 2.08 19.95
CA ALA A 354 -24.46 0.96 19.81
C ALA A 354 -24.05 0.39 21.18
N LEU A 355 -23.78 1.24 22.18
CA LEU A 355 -23.47 0.79 23.54
C LEU A 355 -24.68 0.05 24.17
N ARG A 356 -25.91 0.52 23.96
CA ARG A 356 -27.10 -0.18 24.45
C ARG A 356 -27.27 -1.53 23.73
N ALA A 357 -26.99 -1.60 22.43
CA ALA A 357 -27.06 -2.85 21.67
C ALA A 357 -26.01 -3.87 22.16
N LEU A 358 -24.77 -3.44 22.38
CA LEU A 358 -23.68 -4.26 22.92
C LEU A 358 -23.98 -4.82 24.33
N ASN A 359 -24.66 -4.04 25.17
CA ASN A 359 -24.97 -4.41 26.55
C ASN A 359 -26.31 -5.14 26.68
N ARG A 360 -27.06 -5.39 25.59
CA ARG A 360 -28.25 -6.21 25.66
C ARG A 360 -27.88 -7.67 25.95
N VAL A 361 -28.48 -8.23 26.99
CA VAL A 361 -28.37 -9.65 27.27
C VAL A 361 -29.11 -10.39 26.15
N GLN A 362 -28.36 -11.03 25.27
CA GLN A 362 -28.93 -11.94 24.27
C GLN A 362 -29.01 -13.33 24.86
N ALA A 363 -30.13 -14.02 24.62
CA ALA A 363 -30.23 -15.44 24.96
C ALA A 363 -29.15 -16.20 24.16
N ILE A 364 -28.30 -16.92 24.87
CA ILE A 364 -27.28 -17.76 24.23
C ILE A 364 -28.01 -18.96 23.62
N PRO A 365 -27.97 -19.19 22.30
CA PRO A 365 -28.59 -20.33 21.67
C PRO A 365 -28.06 -21.67 22.23
N ASP A 366 -28.93 -22.66 22.37
CA ASP A 366 -28.52 -24.00 22.78
C ASP A 366 -27.43 -24.55 21.84
N GLY A 367 -26.41 -25.22 22.40
CA GLY A 367 -25.30 -25.76 21.64
C GLY A 367 -24.18 -24.77 21.35
N THR A 368 -24.24 -23.50 21.84
CA THR A 368 -23.14 -22.56 21.81
C THR A 368 -21.96 -23.08 22.63
N ARG A 369 -20.76 -23.08 22.02
CA ARG A 369 -19.50 -23.50 22.64
C ARG A 369 -18.40 -22.52 22.31
N GLU A 370 -17.32 -22.58 23.08
CA GLU A 370 -16.12 -21.81 22.80
C GLU A 370 -15.40 -22.37 21.57
N CYS A 371 -15.06 -21.49 20.62
CA CYS A 371 -14.29 -21.85 19.44
C CYS A 371 -12.83 -22.17 19.82
N LYS A 372 -12.33 -23.33 19.43
CA LYS A 372 -10.94 -23.78 19.74
C LYS A 372 -9.86 -22.83 19.19
N VAL A 373 -10.16 -22.06 18.15
CA VAL A 373 -9.16 -21.15 17.50
C VAL A 373 -9.20 -19.75 18.07
N CYS A 374 -10.38 -19.14 18.21
CA CYS A 374 -10.48 -17.72 18.59
C CYS A 374 -11.07 -17.49 20.00
N GLY A 375 -11.48 -18.52 20.70
CA GLY A 375 -12.06 -18.41 22.05
C GLY A 375 -13.46 -17.77 22.09
N ASN A 376 -14.02 -17.35 20.95
CA ASN A 376 -15.35 -16.75 20.93
C ASN A 376 -16.44 -17.81 21.09
N SER A 377 -17.46 -17.50 21.90
CA SER A 377 -18.65 -18.31 22.03
C SER A 377 -19.52 -18.26 20.76
N ALA A 378 -19.76 -19.39 20.11
CA ALA A 378 -20.48 -19.48 18.86
C ALA A 378 -21.09 -20.90 18.66
N GLN A 379 -21.95 -21.04 17.66
CA GLN A 379 -22.28 -22.35 17.10
C GLN A 379 -21.05 -22.89 16.38
N VAL A 380 -20.43 -23.93 16.94
CA VAL A 380 -19.23 -24.54 16.39
C VAL A 380 -19.58 -25.81 15.59
N ASN A 381 -18.77 -26.08 14.54
CA ASN A 381 -18.87 -27.31 13.76
C ASN A 381 -18.31 -28.52 14.53
N ALA A 382 -18.31 -29.71 13.93
CA ALA A 382 -17.80 -30.96 14.53
C ALA A 382 -16.29 -30.84 14.94
N GLU A 383 -15.54 -29.99 14.29
CA GLU A 383 -14.13 -29.73 14.59
C GLU A 383 -13.94 -28.72 15.75
N GLY A 384 -15.02 -28.09 16.21
CA GLY A 384 -15.02 -27.09 17.27
C GLY A 384 -14.65 -25.67 16.76
N LEU A 385 -14.89 -25.39 15.48
CA LEU A 385 -14.61 -24.11 14.86
C LEU A 385 -15.89 -23.27 14.68
N CYS A 386 -15.83 -21.99 15.01
CA CYS A 386 -16.89 -21.05 14.66
C CYS A 386 -16.95 -20.81 13.14
N PRO A 387 -18.06 -20.27 12.58
CA PRO A 387 -18.19 -20.05 11.13
C PRO A 387 -17.05 -19.27 10.50
N TRP A 388 -16.52 -18.25 11.18
CA TRP A 388 -15.41 -17.45 10.68
C TRP A 388 -14.08 -18.22 10.70
N CYS A 389 -13.75 -18.90 11.80
CA CYS A 389 -12.52 -19.68 11.88
C CYS A 389 -12.51 -20.86 10.89
N ASN A 390 -13.66 -21.47 10.64
CA ASN A 390 -13.80 -22.49 9.60
C ASN A 390 -13.55 -21.95 8.19
N ARG A 391 -14.03 -20.75 7.87
CA ARG A 391 -13.73 -20.07 6.60
C ARG A 391 -12.27 -19.66 6.49
N PHE A 392 -11.68 -19.10 7.55
CA PHE A 392 -10.26 -18.71 7.57
C PHE A 392 -9.32 -19.91 7.45
N ALA A 393 -9.70 -21.10 7.93
CA ALA A 393 -8.90 -22.31 7.75
C ALA A 393 -8.65 -22.65 6.27
N ASN A 394 -9.64 -22.38 5.41
CA ASN A 394 -9.55 -22.62 3.96
C ASN A 394 -8.98 -21.44 3.18
N LEU A 395 -9.10 -20.22 3.69
CA LEU A 395 -8.73 -19.00 2.99
C LEU A 395 -7.23 -18.94 2.67
N SER A 396 -6.36 -19.41 3.57
CA SER A 396 -4.91 -19.41 3.34
C SER A 396 -4.49 -20.17 2.07
N ALA A 397 -5.11 -21.32 1.82
CA ALA A 397 -4.87 -22.07 0.58
C ALA A 397 -5.46 -21.37 -0.65
N GLN A 398 -6.61 -20.72 -0.51
CA GLN A 398 -7.22 -19.94 -1.57
C GLN A 398 -6.34 -18.73 -1.96
N ILE A 399 -5.78 -18.02 -0.97
CA ILE A 399 -4.85 -16.90 -1.22
C ILE A 399 -3.66 -17.36 -2.06
N GLN A 400 -3.07 -18.52 -1.72
CA GLN A 400 -1.88 -19.01 -2.42
C GLN A 400 -2.17 -19.55 -3.82
N ASN A 401 -3.30 -20.25 -3.99
CA ASN A 401 -3.60 -21.02 -5.20
C ASN A 401 -4.55 -20.34 -6.18
N GLN A 402 -5.22 -19.26 -5.74
CA GLN A 402 -6.18 -18.53 -6.59
C GLN A 402 -5.64 -17.14 -6.93
N SER A 403 -5.85 -16.74 -8.18
CA SER A 403 -5.35 -15.47 -8.72
C SER A 403 -6.45 -14.43 -8.96
N ILE A 404 -7.72 -14.81 -8.85
CA ILE A 404 -8.86 -13.95 -9.12
C ILE A 404 -9.81 -13.97 -7.93
N TYR A 405 -10.23 -12.79 -7.49
CA TYR A 405 -11.20 -12.59 -6.45
C TYR A 405 -12.46 -11.97 -7.04
N LEU A 406 -13.62 -12.54 -6.71
CA LEU A 406 -14.89 -12.23 -7.33
C LEU A 406 -15.91 -11.80 -6.29
N VAL A 407 -16.52 -10.66 -6.48
CA VAL A 407 -17.62 -10.14 -5.64
C VAL A 407 -18.93 -10.27 -6.39
N HIS A 408 -19.86 -11.04 -5.84
CA HIS A 408 -21.16 -11.31 -6.44
C HIS A 408 -22.30 -10.65 -5.64
N SER A 409 -23.43 -10.39 -6.31
CA SER A 409 -24.68 -9.96 -5.68
C SER A 409 -25.51 -11.13 -5.15
N THR A 410 -25.25 -12.34 -5.60
CA THR A 410 -25.97 -13.57 -5.21
C THR A 410 -25.08 -14.51 -4.42
N PRO A 411 -25.64 -15.29 -3.47
CA PRO A 411 -24.87 -16.25 -2.69
C PRO A 411 -24.14 -17.27 -3.58
N ARG A 412 -22.91 -17.59 -3.18
CA ARG A 412 -22.08 -18.64 -3.81
C ARG A 412 -21.58 -19.59 -2.72
N PRO A 413 -21.37 -20.89 -3.05
CA PRO A 413 -20.79 -21.84 -2.10
C PRO A 413 -19.46 -21.32 -1.53
N SER A 414 -19.27 -21.46 -0.23
CA SER A 414 -18.05 -21.05 0.50
C SER A 414 -17.68 -19.57 0.44
N ALA A 415 -18.49 -18.69 -0.16
CA ALA A 415 -18.25 -17.27 -0.24
C ALA A 415 -18.36 -16.58 1.12
N PHE A 416 -17.60 -15.51 1.32
CA PHE A 416 -17.73 -14.62 2.46
C PHE A 416 -18.89 -13.65 2.21
N ALA A 417 -19.88 -13.66 3.11
CA ALA A 417 -20.95 -12.68 3.07
C ALA A 417 -20.45 -11.35 3.64
N LEU A 418 -20.47 -10.30 2.82
CA LEU A 418 -20.02 -8.95 3.14
C LEU A 418 -21.19 -7.97 3.06
N PRO A 419 -21.15 -6.84 3.79
CA PRO A 419 -22.15 -5.80 3.66
C PRO A 419 -21.96 -5.10 2.30
N GLY A 420 -23.05 -4.63 1.71
CA GLY A 420 -23.02 -3.78 0.53
C GLY A 420 -23.70 -2.45 0.78
N ILE A 421 -23.40 -1.49 -0.07
CA ILE A 421 -23.98 -0.15 0.04
C ILE A 421 -25.52 -0.19 0.00
N ARG A 422 -26.19 0.70 0.74
CA ARG A 422 -27.66 0.81 0.84
C ARG A 422 -28.33 -0.49 1.30
N GLY A 423 -27.65 -1.26 2.18
CA GLY A 423 -28.22 -2.50 2.75
C GLY A 423 -28.17 -3.71 1.81
N SER A 424 -27.54 -3.61 0.66
CA SER A 424 -27.30 -4.75 -0.22
C SER A 424 -26.34 -5.77 0.42
N LYS A 425 -26.31 -6.99 -0.10
CA LYS A 425 -25.36 -8.02 0.33
C LYS A 425 -24.40 -8.33 -0.81
N ARG A 426 -23.18 -8.65 -0.45
CA ARG A 426 -22.11 -9.06 -1.37
C ARG A 426 -21.55 -10.39 -0.92
N PHE A 427 -21.02 -11.15 -1.87
CA PHE A 427 -20.47 -12.49 -1.64
C PHE A 427 -19.12 -12.59 -2.31
N LEU A 428 -18.03 -12.63 -1.51
CA LEU A 428 -16.66 -12.73 -1.97
C LEU A 428 -16.26 -14.20 -2.13
N SER A 429 -15.81 -14.56 -3.32
CA SER A 429 -15.30 -15.89 -3.68
C SER A 429 -13.95 -15.79 -4.40
N PHE A 430 -13.28 -16.93 -4.59
CA PHE A 430 -11.94 -17.02 -5.17
C PHE A 430 -11.93 -18.01 -6.32
N SER A 431 -11.18 -17.74 -7.40
CA SER A 431 -11.12 -18.59 -8.59
C SER A 431 -9.81 -18.38 -9.36
N ASN A 432 -9.52 -19.30 -10.30
CA ASN A 432 -8.54 -19.11 -11.36
C ASN A 432 -9.20 -19.00 -12.75
N ASP A 433 -10.51 -19.12 -12.80
CA ASP A 433 -11.27 -19.02 -14.06
C ASP A 433 -11.67 -17.57 -14.33
N SER A 434 -11.05 -16.97 -15.31
CA SER A 434 -11.32 -15.59 -15.73
C SER A 434 -12.70 -15.41 -16.39
N ALA A 435 -13.33 -16.48 -16.87
CA ALA A 435 -14.67 -16.39 -17.45
C ALA A 435 -15.72 -15.97 -16.40
N LEU A 436 -15.50 -16.29 -15.14
CA LEU A 436 -16.38 -15.91 -14.03
C LEU A 436 -16.37 -14.39 -13.70
N CYS A 437 -15.41 -13.63 -14.24
CA CYS A 437 -15.37 -12.18 -14.06
C CYS A 437 -16.59 -11.48 -14.69
N ALA A 438 -17.13 -12.03 -15.75
CA ALA A 438 -18.29 -11.46 -16.45
C ALA A 438 -19.58 -11.47 -15.59
N ASP A 439 -19.72 -12.47 -14.71
CA ASP A 439 -20.90 -12.64 -13.83
C ASP A 439 -20.73 -11.92 -12.48
N ALA A 440 -19.57 -11.36 -12.21
CA ALA A 440 -19.26 -10.70 -10.95
C ALA A 440 -19.64 -9.21 -11.00
N VAL A 441 -20.07 -8.67 -9.87
CA VAL A 441 -20.24 -7.22 -9.69
C VAL A 441 -18.89 -6.51 -9.79
N ARG A 442 -17.85 -7.15 -9.23
CA ARG A 442 -16.44 -6.72 -9.29
C ARG A 442 -15.52 -7.92 -9.30
N SER A 443 -14.39 -7.78 -9.94
CA SER A 443 -13.32 -8.77 -9.93
C SER A 443 -11.96 -8.10 -9.68
N TYR A 444 -11.08 -8.84 -9.02
CA TYR A 444 -9.72 -8.41 -8.75
C TYR A 444 -8.74 -9.47 -9.22
N THR A 445 -7.67 -9.04 -9.89
CA THR A 445 -6.56 -9.91 -10.31
C THR A 445 -5.38 -9.70 -9.36
N LYS A 446 -4.94 -10.77 -8.72
CA LYS A 446 -3.88 -10.73 -7.72
C LYS A 446 -2.49 -10.70 -8.36
N ASN A 447 -1.63 -9.77 -7.89
CA ASN A 447 -0.19 -9.69 -8.18
C ASN A 447 0.16 -9.76 -9.67
N ARG A 448 -0.71 -9.22 -10.53
CA ARG A 448 -0.51 -9.20 -11.97
C ARG A 448 -0.92 -7.85 -12.54
N LEU A 449 -0.03 -7.22 -13.28
CA LEU A 449 -0.35 -6.06 -14.11
C LEU A 449 -1.07 -6.53 -15.37
N VAL A 450 -2.33 -6.14 -15.52
CA VAL A 450 -3.16 -6.48 -16.68
C VAL A 450 -2.94 -5.43 -17.76
N ARG A 451 -2.47 -5.85 -18.94
CA ARG A 451 -2.17 -4.97 -20.10
C ARG A 451 -3.30 -4.89 -21.11
N THR A 452 -4.50 -5.27 -20.73
CA THR A 452 -5.70 -5.23 -21.55
C THR A 452 -6.83 -4.51 -20.83
N LEU A 453 -7.82 -4.02 -21.57
CA LEU A 453 -9.06 -3.53 -20.99
C LEU A 453 -9.82 -4.70 -20.35
N SER A 454 -9.46 -5.01 -19.13
CA SER A 454 -10.08 -6.07 -18.33
C SER A 454 -11.03 -5.46 -17.30
N PRO A 455 -12.21 -6.05 -17.08
CA PRO A 455 -13.09 -5.61 -15.99
C PRO A 455 -12.49 -5.87 -14.59
N SER A 456 -11.38 -6.61 -14.54
CA SER A 456 -10.70 -6.95 -13.29
C SER A 456 -9.73 -5.86 -12.86
N VAL A 457 -9.78 -5.48 -11.60
CA VAL A 457 -8.89 -4.49 -10.98
C VAL A 457 -7.60 -5.16 -10.51
N ASN A 458 -6.45 -4.53 -10.71
CA ASN A 458 -5.19 -5.01 -10.17
C ASN A 458 -5.20 -4.89 -8.64
N LEU A 459 -4.86 -5.97 -7.94
CA LEU A 459 -4.71 -6.02 -6.49
C LEU A 459 -3.35 -6.62 -6.15
N PHE A 460 -2.50 -5.82 -5.52
CA PHE A 460 -1.20 -6.28 -5.05
C PHE A 460 -1.28 -6.72 -3.59
N VAL A 461 -0.67 -7.86 -3.29
CA VAL A 461 -0.69 -8.48 -1.95
C VAL A 461 0.65 -9.12 -1.65
N GLY A 462 1.21 -8.83 -0.48
CA GLY A 462 2.35 -9.55 0.06
C GLY A 462 1.91 -10.93 0.56
N ASP A 463 2.05 -11.96 -0.27
CA ASP A 463 1.52 -13.31 0.01
C ASP A 463 2.57 -14.43 -0.08
N TYR A 464 3.86 -14.08 -0.19
CA TYR A 464 4.93 -15.08 -0.25
C TYR A 464 4.89 -16.03 0.96
N ALA A 465 4.92 -17.31 0.68
CA ALA A 465 4.90 -18.36 1.70
C ALA A 465 5.66 -19.60 1.24
N ALA A 466 6.77 -19.88 1.91
CA ALA A 466 7.54 -21.10 1.68
C ALA A 466 6.87 -22.33 2.27
N SER A 467 6.18 -22.19 3.41
CA SER A 467 5.37 -23.25 4.03
C SER A 467 4.14 -22.71 4.74
N ASN A 468 3.21 -23.62 5.00
CA ASN A 468 2.02 -23.39 5.80
C ASN A 468 2.13 -23.96 7.24
N ASN A 469 3.21 -24.68 7.53
CA ASN A 469 3.46 -25.29 8.83
C ASN A 469 4.70 -24.68 9.47
N ILE A 470 4.63 -24.42 10.76
CA ILE A 470 5.73 -23.81 11.52
C ILE A 470 6.87 -24.80 11.69
N GLU A 471 6.56 -26.07 11.83
CA GLU A 471 7.53 -27.15 11.99
C GLU A 471 8.50 -27.24 10.79
N ASP A 472 8.00 -27.04 9.56
CA ASP A 472 8.82 -27.06 8.34
C ASP A 472 9.93 -26.00 8.38
N PHE A 473 9.68 -24.84 9.01
CA PHE A 473 10.69 -23.80 9.17
C PHE A 473 11.78 -24.19 10.16
N ALA A 474 11.39 -24.82 11.27
CA ALA A 474 12.35 -25.30 12.25
C ALA A 474 13.26 -26.39 11.65
N ASP A 475 12.71 -27.26 10.80
CA ASP A 475 13.45 -28.35 10.13
C ASP A 475 14.42 -27.84 9.04
N GLN A 476 14.13 -26.67 8.46
CA GLN A 476 14.98 -26.01 7.45
C GLN A 476 15.99 -25.03 8.06
N SER A 477 16.02 -24.90 9.39
CA SER A 477 16.96 -23.99 10.06
C SER A 477 18.37 -24.61 10.16
N GLU A 478 19.37 -23.76 10.03
CA GLU A 478 20.76 -24.14 10.19
C GLU A 478 21.17 -24.12 11.68
N GLY A 479 21.98 -25.09 12.09
CA GLY A 479 22.48 -25.19 13.45
C GLY A 479 21.40 -25.58 14.45
N ILE A 480 20.89 -24.62 15.24
CA ILE A 480 19.82 -24.89 16.20
C ILE A 480 18.46 -24.95 15.50
N ARG A 481 17.68 -25.97 15.85
CA ARG A 481 16.31 -26.13 15.33
C ARG A 481 15.37 -25.11 15.97
N ARG A 482 15.25 -23.94 15.34
CA ARG A 482 14.43 -22.79 15.79
C ARG A 482 13.77 -22.09 14.63
N ILE A 483 12.63 -21.50 14.91
CA ILE A 483 12.01 -20.49 14.05
C ILE A 483 12.43 -19.11 14.50
N ALA A 484 12.34 -18.13 13.61
CA ALA A 484 12.36 -16.74 13.99
C ALA A 484 11.06 -16.06 13.56
N VAL A 485 10.67 -15.08 14.37
CA VAL A 485 9.64 -14.11 14.06
C VAL A 485 10.32 -12.76 13.88
N CYS A 486 9.99 -12.08 12.82
CA CYS A 486 10.52 -10.75 12.50
C CYS A 486 9.37 -9.79 12.30
N ARG A 487 9.46 -8.64 12.94
CA ARG A 487 8.59 -7.51 12.69
C ARG A 487 9.42 -6.31 12.27
N MET A 488 9.00 -5.65 11.20
CA MET A 488 9.68 -4.48 10.64
C MET A 488 8.67 -3.37 10.39
N ASP A 489 9.08 -2.13 10.60
CA ASP A 489 8.25 -0.95 10.36
C ASP A 489 9.08 0.21 9.83
N VAL A 490 8.55 0.92 8.85
CA VAL A 490 9.22 2.06 8.21
C VAL A 490 9.28 3.25 9.17
N ASP A 491 10.47 3.77 9.35
CA ASP A 491 10.70 4.86 10.29
C ASP A 491 10.07 6.17 9.83
N ASN A 492 9.26 6.79 10.70
CA ASN A 492 8.68 8.12 10.50
C ASN A 492 7.80 8.28 9.24
N LEU A 493 7.18 7.20 8.72
CA LEU A 493 6.39 7.26 7.50
C LEU A 493 5.25 8.28 7.57
N GLY A 494 4.52 8.36 8.68
CA GLY A 494 3.45 9.35 8.85
C GLY A 494 3.94 10.81 8.71
N GLN A 495 5.15 11.09 9.18
CA GLN A 495 5.78 12.40 8.98
C GLN A 495 6.20 12.61 7.51
N ALA A 496 6.71 11.58 6.85
CA ALA A 496 7.08 11.63 5.44
C ALA A 496 5.88 11.96 4.54
N PHE A 497 4.69 11.44 4.84
CA PHE A 497 3.45 11.78 4.13
C PHE A 497 3.05 13.24 4.25
N ILE A 498 3.21 13.83 5.42
CA ILE A 498 2.72 15.18 5.71
C ILE A 498 3.76 16.23 5.38
N ALA A 499 5.04 15.94 5.60
CA ALA A 499 6.12 16.91 5.60
C ALA A 499 7.38 16.46 4.85
N GLY A 500 7.44 15.21 4.37
CA GLY A 500 8.66 14.66 3.77
C GLY A 500 9.11 15.36 2.49
N PHE A 501 8.20 16.03 1.80
CA PHE A 501 8.52 16.81 0.59
C PHE A 501 8.93 18.26 0.87
N GLU A 502 9.06 18.69 2.14
CA GLU A 502 9.69 19.97 2.46
C GLU A 502 11.17 19.92 2.19
N GLN A 503 11.69 21.04 1.70
CA GLN A 503 13.13 21.26 1.50
C GLN A 503 13.64 22.12 2.67
N PRO A 504 14.10 21.53 3.78
CA PRO A 504 14.43 22.28 5.01
C PRO A 504 15.58 23.26 4.83
N ASP A 505 16.47 22.99 3.88
CA ASP A 505 17.64 23.83 3.58
C ASP A 505 17.29 25.11 2.82
N GLN A 506 16.05 25.23 2.30
CA GLN A 506 15.58 26.41 1.60
C GLN A 506 15.06 27.45 2.59
N THR A 507 15.56 28.68 2.48
CA THR A 507 15.14 29.83 3.31
C THR A 507 13.85 30.48 2.84
N ASP A 508 13.61 30.47 1.52
CA ASP A 508 12.37 30.98 0.93
C ASP A 508 11.23 29.98 1.17
N PRO A 509 10.12 30.39 1.80
CA PRO A 509 8.98 29.51 2.06
C PRO A 509 8.38 28.87 0.81
N VAL A 510 8.37 29.59 -0.32
CA VAL A 510 7.83 29.06 -1.58
C VAL A 510 8.73 27.93 -2.12
N GLN A 511 10.04 28.14 -2.12
CA GLN A 511 11.00 27.12 -2.54
C GLN A 511 11.00 25.92 -1.55
N ARG A 512 10.91 26.20 -0.26
CA ARG A 512 10.84 25.16 0.77
C ARG A 512 9.64 24.24 0.57
N MET A 513 8.48 24.77 0.18
CA MET A 513 7.22 24.03 0.02
C MET A 513 6.94 23.60 -1.42
N LYS A 514 7.85 23.84 -2.36
CA LYS A 514 7.68 23.59 -3.80
C LYS A 514 7.14 22.19 -4.13
N TYR A 515 7.58 21.19 -3.38
CA TYR A 515 7.24 19.79 -3.63
C TYR A 515 6.07 19.27 -2.79
N VAL A 516 5.54 20.06 -1.85
CA VAL A 516 4.44 19.65 -0.96
C VAL A 516 3.10 19.85 -1.67
N ASN A 517 2.50 18.76 -2.16
CA ASN A 517 1.18 18.75 -2.79
C ASN A 517 0.61 17.32 -2.86
N LEU A 518 -0.69 17.23 -3.20
CA LEU A 518 -1.40 15.94 -3.26
C LEU A 518 -0.85 15.01 -4.34
N PHE A 519 -0.37 15.52 -5.48
CA PHE A 519 0.14 14.68 -6.58
C PHE A 519 1.38 13.88 -6.16
N ARG A 520 2.32 14.52 -5.48
CA ARG A 520 3.53 13.84 -4.97
C ARG A 520 3.20 12.89 -3.82
N ALA A 521 2.32 13.29 -2.92
CA ALA A 521 1.91 12.41 -1.83
C ALA A 521 1.19 11.15 -2.35
N ALA A 522 0.33 11.27 -3.36
CA ALA A 522 -0.34 10.12 -3.99
C ALA A 522 0.66 9.19 -4.72
N ALA A 523 1.60 9.76 -5.48
CA ALA A 523 2.65 8.99 -6.14
C ALA A 523 3.55 8.27 -5.13
N PHE A 524 3.99 8.97 -4.08
CA PHE A 524 4.75 8.39 -2.97
C PHE A 524 4.02 7.22 -2.31
N SER A 525 2.76 7.43 -1.99
CA SER A 525 1.87 6.44 -1.39
C SER A 525 1.77 5.16 -2.24
N ARG A 526 1.55 5.31 -3.54
CA ARG A 526 1.51 4.17 -4.47
C ARG A 526 2.82 3.41 -4.50
N GLN A 527 3.96 4.10 -4.54
CA GLN A 527 5.27 3.47 -4.57
C GLN A 527 5.55 2.68 -3.27
N MET A 528 5.16 3.21 -2.11
CA MET A 528 5.27 2.48 -0.84
C MET A 528 4.38 1.22 -0.84
N SER A 529 3.13 1.35 -1.28
CA SER A 529 2.24 0.18 -1.41
C SER A 529 2.79 -0.88 -2.37
N LEU A 530 3.38 -0.48 -3.50
CA LEU A 530 4.00 -1.42 -4.44
C LEU A 530 5.20 -2.14 -3.82
N PHE A 531 6.04 -1.45 -3.05
CA PHE A 531 7.16 -2.09 -2.37
C PHE A 531 6.68 -3.20 -1.42
N PHE A 532 5.78 -2.90 -0.50
CA PHE A 532 5.33 -3.84 0.54
C PHE A 532 4.32 -4.89 0.06
N LYS A 533 3.57 -4.61 -1.02
CA LYS A 533 2.55 -5.53 -1.53
C LYS A 533 3.01 -6.34 -2.74
N TYR A 534 3.92 -5.82 -3.55
CA TYR A 534 4.36 -6.48 -4.79
C TYR A 534 5.83 -6.89 -4.76
N HIS A 535 6.76 -5.93 -4.61
CA HIS A 535 8.21 -6.22 -4.68
C HIS A 535 8.67 -7.18 -3.58
N ILE A 536 8.11 -7.10 -2.38
CA ILE A 536 8.47 -7.96 -1.27
C ILE A 536 8.35 -9.45 -1.59
N ASN A 537 7.39 -9.86 -2.44
CA ASN A 537 7.22 -11.25 -2.82
C ASN A 537 8.46 -11.78 -3.58
N GLY A 538 9.01 -10.97 -4.49
CA GLY A 538 10.23 -11.30 -5.22
C GLY A 538 11.47 -11.32 -4.34
N LEU A 539 11.56 -10.39 -3.36
CA LEU A 539 12.70 -10.30 -2.44
C LEU A 539 12.85 -11.54 -1.55
N LEU A 540 11.75 -12.20 -1.23
CA LEU A 540 11.73 -13.35 -0.34
C LEU A 540 11.87 -14.68 -1.08
N GLN A 541 11.88 -14.71 -2.40
CA GLN A 541 12.03 -15.94 -3.18
C GLN A 541 13.30 -16.68 -2.81
N GLY A 542 13.18 -18.00 -2.63
CA GLY A 542 14.28 -18.90 -2.24
C GLY A 542 14.60 -18.91 -0.75
N LEU A 543 13.92 -18.10 0.07
CA LEU A 543 14.06 -18.14 1.53
C LEU A 543 12.92 -18.95 2.17
N CYS A 544 13.26 -19.73 3.18
CA CYS A 544 12.28 -20.50 3.96
C CYS A 544 11.61 -19.61 5.01
N VAL A 545 10.81 -18.65 4.52
CA VAL A 545 10.03 -17.70 5.31
C VAL A 545 8.61 -17.56 4.75
N SER A 546 7.71 -17.04 5.52
CA SER A 546 6.36 -16.71 5.06
C SER A 546 5.94 -15.34 5.57
N ILE A 547 5.32 -14.56 4.70
CA ILE A 547 4.63 -13.34 5.08
C ILE A 547 3.34 -13.74 5.81
N VAL A 548 3.19 -13.25 7.01
CA VAL A 548 1.92 -13.29 7.76
C VAL A 548 1.12 -12.05 7.43
N TYR A 549 1.82 -10.93 7.31
CA TYR A 549 1.25 -9.63 7.06
C TYR A 549 2.31 -8.73 6.41
N ALA A 550 1.91 -8.00 5.39
CA ALA A 550 2.70 -6.95 4.77
C ALA A 550 1.73 -5.81 4.42
N GLY A 551 1.80 -4.74 5.18
CA GLY A 551 0.93 -3.57 5.07
C GLY A 551 1.49 -2.49 4.16
N GLY A 552 1.13 -1.22 4.45
CA GLY A 552 1.69 -0.07 3.74
C GLY A 552 3.11 0.30 4.20
N ASP A 553 3.51 -0.10 5.40
CA ASP A 553 4.75 0.32 6.09
C ASP A 553 5.36 -0.75 6.97
N ASP A 554 4.59 -1.75 7.38
CA ASP A 554 5.03 -2.77 8.28
C ASP A 554 4.97 -4.18 7.68
N VAL A 555 5.85 -5.05 8.15
CA VAL A 555 5.98 -6.44 7.71
C VAL A 555 6.11 -7.35 8.91
N PHE A 556 5.38 -8.46 8.88
CA PHE A 556 5.50 -9.53 9.85
C PHE A 556 5.84 -10.84 9.15
N LEU A 557 7.00 -11.40 9.46
CA LEU A 557 7.53 -12.63 8.87
C LEU A 557 7.68 -13.73 9.92
N VAL A 558 7.48 -14.97 9.50
CA VAL A 558 7.82 -16.17 10.26
C VAL A 558 8.57 -17.12 9.35
N GLY A 559 9.67 -17.70 9.82
CA GLY A 559 10.48 -18.61 9.01
C GLY A 559 11.57 -19.33 9.78
N ALA A 560 12.42 -20.05 9.07
CA ALA A 560 13.68 -20.57 9.61
C ALA A 560 14.51 -19.39 10.11
N TRP A 561 15.13 -19.51 11.28
CA TRP A 561 15.73 -18.35 11.95
C TRP A 561 16.80 -17.65 11.10
N ASN A 562 17.68 -18.42 10.46
CA ASN A 562 18.73 -17.93 9.56
C ASN A 562 18.14 -17.25 8.31
N HIS A 563 17.13 -17.82 7.69
CA HIS A 563 16.44 -17.25 6.53
C HIS A 563 15.61 -16.01 6.90
N THR A 564 15.07 -15.95 8.11
CA THR A 564 14.32 -14.76 8.58
C THR A 564 15.26 -13.57 8.79
N LEU A 565 16.44 -13.77 9.36
CA LEU A 565 17.47 -12.74 9.47
C LEU A 565 17.91 -12.26 8.08
N GLN A 566 18.16 -13.21 7.17
CA GLN A 566 18.52 -12.89 5.78
C GLN A 566 17.41 -12.13 5.06
N ALA A 567 16.14 -12.47 5.29
CA ALA A 567 15.00 -11.76 4.76
C ALA A 567 14.96 -10.29 5.23
N ALA A 568 15.17 -10.07 6.54
CA ALA A 568 15.19 -8.72 7.10
C ALA A 568 16.30 -7.85 6.48
N LEU A 569 17.51 -8.40 6.33
CA LEU A 569 18.62 -7.72 5.66
C LEU A 569 18.32 -7.41 4.18
N ARG A 570 17.70 -8.37 3.46
CA ARG A 570 17.29 -8.13 2.05
C ARG A 570 16.25 -7.03 1.94
N ILE A 571 15.22 -7.06 2.77
CA ILE A 571 14.17 -6.04 2.77
C ILE A 571 14.76 -4.66 3.06
N GLN A 572 15.58 -4.53 4.10
CA GLN A 572 16.22 -3.27 4.46
C GLN A 572 17.08 -2.72 3.32
N LYS A 573 17.95 -3.56 2.74
CA LYS A 573 18.82 -3.17 1.64
C LYS A 573 18.05 -2.70 0.42
N HIS A 574 17.00 -3.44 0.04
CA HIS A 574 16.16 -3.10 -1.10
C HIS A 574 15.30 -1.87 -0.83
N LEU A 575 14.74 -1.69 0.38
CA LEU A 575 14.01 -0.48 0.73
C LEU A 575 14.93 0.76 0.61
N ARG A 576 16.15 0.67 1.12
CA ARG A 576 17.14 1.75 1.01
C ARG A 576 17.42 2.12 -0.46
N SER A 577 17.62 1.13 -1.33
CA SER A 577 17.82 1.37 -2.76
C SER A 577 16.56 1.92 -3.42
N TYR A 578 15.40 1.30 -3.16
CA TYR A 578 14.12 1.69 -3.74
C TYR A 578 13.71 3.12 -3.38
N THR A 579 13.95 3.52 -2.13
CA THR A 579 13.65 4.87 -1.64
C THR A 579 14.80 5.86 -1.81
N CYS A 580 15.84 5.52 -2.59
CA CYS A 580 17.02 6.36 -2.81
C CYS A 580 17.71 6.79 -1.49
N GLY A 581 17.55 6.00 -0.43
CA GLY A 581 18.06 6.32 0.91
C GLY A 581 17.19 7.29 1.72
N ALA A 582 16.06 7.75 1.17
CA ALA A 582 15.19 8.73 1.83
C ALA A 582 14.42 8.18 3.04
N LEU A 583 14.20 6.87 3.09
CA LEU A 583 13.51 6.19 4.19
C LEU A 583 14.37 5.09 4.80
N THR A 584 14.12 4.84 6.08
CA THR A 584 14.75 3.77 6.85
C THR A 584 13.69 2.85 7.45
N ILE A 585 14.10 1.68 7.93
CA ILE A 585 13.22 0.69 8.52
C ILE A 585 13.87 0.13 9.78
N SER A 586 13.08 -0.08 10.83
CA SER A 586 13.53 -0.70 12.07
C SER A 586 12.92 -2.08 12.22
N ALA A 587 13.63 -3.01 12.87
CA ALA A 587 13.20 -4.40 13.01
C ALA A 587 13.38 -4.95 14.43
N GLY A 588 12.45 -5.82 14.83
CA GLY A 588 12.59 -6.72 15.96
C GLY A 588 12.62 -8.18 15.48
N ILE A 589 13.65 -8.94 15.87
CA ILE A 589 13.83 -10.34 15.44
C ILE A 589 14.09 -11.20 16.67
N ALA A 590 13.26 -12.21 16.91
CA ALA A 590 13.43 -13.15 18.03
C ALA A 590 13.30 -14.59 17.59
N LEU A 591 14.02 -15.48 18.28
CA LEU A 591 14.06 -16.91 18.03
C LEU A 591 13.14 -17.66 19.00
N PHE A 592 12.39 -18.62 18.45
CA PHE A 592 11.43 -19.39 19.23
C PHE A 592 11.51 -20.89 18.89
N ASN A 593 11.01 -21.69 19.83
CA ASN A 593 10.67 -23.07 19.51
C ASN A 593 9.42 -23.10 18.63
N GLU A 594 9.30 -24.07 17.75
CA GLU A 594 8.16 -24.25 16.82
C GLU A 594 6.78 -24.37 17.51
N HIS A 595 6.77 -24.72 18.78
CA HIS A 595 5.54 -24.82 19.59
C HIS A 595 5.24 -23.57 20.43
N TYR A 596 6.11 -22.54 20.34
CA TYR A 596 5.91 -21.30 21.07
C TYR A 596 4.66 -20.55 20.57
N PRO A 597 3.82 -20.02 21.47
CA PRO A 597 2.60 -19.31 21.05
C PRO A 597 2.93 -18.10 20.20
N ILE A 598 2.45 -18.09 18.97
CA ILE A 598 2.78 -17.03 17.99
C ILE A 598 2.32 -15.63 18.45
N ARG A 599 1.25 -15.57 19.26
CA ARG A 599 0.82 -14.31 19.86
C ARG A 599 1.88 -13.73 20.78
N ALA A 600 2.43 -14.56 21.67
CA ALA A 600 3.50 -14.13 22.59
C ALA A 600 4.78 -13.78 21.82
N ALA A 601 5.09 -14.52 20.74
CA ALA A 601 6.19 -14.19 19.84
C ALA A 601 6.00 -12.82 19.18
N ALA A 602 4.78 -12.50 18.72
CA ALA A 602 4.45 -11.20 18.13
C ALA A 602 4.56 -10.04 19.15
N GLU A 603 4.15 -10.27 20.40
CA GLU A 603 4.28 -9.27 21.49
C GLU A 603 5.76 -9.02 21.83
N GLN A 604 6.59 -10.07 21.87
CA GLN A 604 8.04 -9.92 22.11
C GLN A 604 8.75 -9.22 20.96
N THR A 605 8.45 -9.57 19.72
CA THR A 605 9.05 -8.92 18.55
C THR A 605 8.61 -7.46 18.40
N ALA A 606 7.41 -7.09 18.84
CA ALA A 606 7.01 -5.70 18.92
C ALA A 606 7.87 -4.90 19.93
N ALA A 607 8.15 -5.48 21.09
CA ALA A 607 9.05 -4.85 22.07
C ALA A 607 10.48 -4.68 21.54
N LEU A 608 10.96 -5.64 20.74
CA LEU A 608 12.26 -5.54 20.06
C LEU A 608 12.26 -4.43 19.00
N GLU A 609 11.20 -4.33 18.19
CA GLU A 609 11.05 -3.24 17.22
C GLU A 609 11.06 -1.87 17.90
N ASP A 610 10.33 -1.74 19.01
CA ASP A 610 10.33 -0.52 19.83
C ASP A 610 11.73 -0.20 20.39
N GLU A 611 12.52 -1.21 20.76
CA GLU A 611 13.91 -1.03 21.20
C GLU A 611 14.79 -0.55 20.04
N ALA A 612 14.68 -1.16 18.85
CA ALA A 612 15.40 -0.72 17.67
C ALA A 612 15.12 0.74 17.30
N LYS A 613 13.87 1.18 17.48
CA LYS A 613 13.45 2.58 17.23
C LYS A 613 14.02 3.60 18.22
N LYS A 614 14.66 3.17 19.31
CA LYS A 614 15.35 4.07 20.27
C LYS A 614 16.77 4.44 19.81
N LEU A 615 17.32 3.76 18.82
CA LEU A 615 18.61 4.15 18.23
C LEU A 615 18.56 5.59 17.70
N PRO A 616 19.64 6.36 17.82
CA PRO A 616 19.75 7.66 17.17
C PRO A 616 19.54 7.51 15.64
N GLY A 617 18.51 8.16 15.11
CA GLY A 617 18.12 8.03 13.69
C GLY A 617 17.35 6.75 13.38
N LYS A 618 17.01 5.92 14.40
CA LYS A 618 16.35 4.62 14.19
C LYS A 618 17.18 3.70 13.28
N ASN A 619 16.65 3.15 12.19
CA ASN A 619 17.42 2.43 11.15
C ASN A 619 18.25 1.27 11.71
N GLY A 620 17.64 0.39 12.48
CA GLY A 620 18.35 -0.71 13.12
C GLY A 620 17.50 -1.93 13.39
N ALA A 621 18.13 -2.92 13.99
CA ALA A 621 17.49 -4.16 14.41
C ALA A 621 17.84 -4.50 15.85
N ALA A 622 16.85 -4.91 16.64
CA ALA A 622 17.05 -5.55 17.93
C ALA A 622 16.85 -7.06 17.78
N LEU A 623 17.80 -7.83 18.33
CA LEU A 623 17.87 -9.28 18.17
C LEU A 623 17.68 -9.98 19.51
N PHE A 624 16.87 -11.02 19.53
CA PHE A 624 16.68 -11.97 20.63
C PHE A 624 15.96 -11.40 21.85
N ASP A 625 16.54 -10.40 22.54
CA ASP A 625 16.00 -9.76 23.73
C ASP A 625 15.94 -8.25 23.56
N ALA A 626 14.92 -7.61 24.14
CA ALA A 626 14.71 -6.16 24.05
C ALA A 626 15.65 -5.41 25.02
N VAL A 627 16.95 -5.48 24.75
CA VAL A 627 18.00 -4.79 25.51
C VAL A 627 18.93 -4.01 24.58
N PRO A 628 19.51 -2.89 25.06
CA PRO A 628 20.41 -2.07 24.22
C PRO A 628 21.62 -2.84 23.66
N ASP A 629 22.16 -3.81 24.40
CA ASP A 629 23.32 -4.59 24.02
C ASP A 629 23.06 -5.50 22.81
N HIS A 630 21.80 -5.81 22.51
CA HIS A 630 21.36 -6.62 21.37
C HIS A 630 20.72 -5.79 20.26
N THR A 631 20.92 -4.47 20.29
CA THR A 631 20.34 -3.53 19.34
C THR A 631 21.45 -2.88 18.51
N TYR A 632 21.34 -3.02 17.19
CA TYR A 632 22.37 -2.64 16.25
C TYR A 632 21.78 -1.77 15.14
N SER A 633 22.52 -0.75 14.67
CA SER A 633 22.24 -0.21 13.35
C SER A 633 22.48 -1.29 12.28
N TRP A 634 21.79 -1.20 11.16
CA TRP A 634 21.93 -2.21 10.09
C TRP A 634 23.38 -2.34 9.58
N ASP A 635 24.08 -1.22 9.45
CA ASP A 635 25.48 -1.23 9.00
C ASP A 635 26.38 -1.96 10.03
N VAL A 636 26.18 -1.72 11.33
CA VAL A 636 26.91 -2.44 12.39
C VAL A 636 26.54 -3.92 12.41
N LEU A 637 25.27 -4.25 12.27
CA LEU A 637 24.82 -5.64 12.22
C LEU A 637 25.47 -6.37 11.04
N GLN A 638 25.42 -5.79 9.84
CA GLN A 638 25.90 -6.40 8.63
C GLN A 638 27.43 -6.49 8.60
N ASP A 639 28.13 -5.39 8.85
CA ASP A 639 29.58 -5.31 8.65
C ASP A 639 30.37 -5.84 9.86
N LYS A 640 29.94 -5.49 11.08
CA LYS A 640 30.70 -5.84 12.29
C LYS A 640 30.25 -7.15 12.91
N VAL A 641 28.94 -7.41 13.00
CA VAL A 641 28.44 -8.62 13.66
C VAL A 641 28.51 -9.82 12.71
N LEU A 642 27.91 -9.70 11.53
CA LEU A 642 27.84 -10.81 10.56
C LEU A 642 29.11 -10.87 9.69
N GLY A 643 29.57 -9.75 9.16
CA GLY A 643 30.73 -9.69 8.26
C GLY A 643 32.05 -9.93 8.95
N GLU A 644 32.29 -9.39 10.15
CA GLU A 644 33.58 -9.50 10.84
C GLU A 644 33.57 -10.56 11.93
N LYS A 645 32.67 -10.49 12.93
CA LYS A 645 32.70 -11.38 14.09
C LYS A 645 32.25 -12.80 13.74
N LEU A 646 31.10 -12.94 13.05
CA LEU A 646 30.61 -14.27 12.65
C LEU A 646 31.57 -14.93 11.67
N ALA A 647 32.03 -14.21 10.65
CA ALA A 647 32.99 -14.75 9.68
C ALA A 647 34.34 -15.20 10.34
N CYS A 648 34.81 -14.46 11.35
CA CYS A 648 35.97 -14.86 12.12
C CYS A 648 35.73 -16.18 12.88
N LEU A 649 34.57 -16.31 13.52
CA LEU A 649 34.19 -17.55 14.21
C LEU A 649 34.05 -18.74 13.24
N GLU A 650 33.42 -18.54 12.10
CA GLU A 650 33.30 -19.57 11.06
C GLU A 650 34.65 -20.03 10.56
N GLN A 651 35.59 -19.11 10.30
CA GLN A 651 36.96 -19.46 9.91
C GLN A 651 37.68 -20.20 11.02
N PHE A 652 37.52 -19.79 12.27
CA PHE A 652 38.08 -20.47 13.41
C PHE A 652 37.59 -21.92 13.52
N PHE A 653 36.28 -22.14 13.48
CA PHE A 653 35.69 -23.48 13.56
C PHE A 653 36.01 -24.36 12.34
N ALA A 654 36.09 -23.80 11.14
CA ALA A 654 36.46 -24.54 9.93
C ALA A 654 37.86 -25.19 10.02
N GLN A 655 38.75 -24.65 10.85
CA GLN A 655 40.09 -25.25 11.11
C GLN A 655 40.01 -26.51 11.97
N PHE A 656 38.98 -26.64 12.81
CA PHE A 656 38.82 -27.81 13.71
C PHE A 656 38.03 -28.96 13.05
N GLN A 657 37.09 -28.67 12.14
CA GLN A 657 36.31 -29.68 11.41
C GLN A 657 37.19 -30.63 10.56
N LYS A 658 38.42 -30.24 10.22
CA LYS A 658 39.38 -31.09 9.48
C LYS A 658 40.04 -32.18 10.33
N LYS A 659 39.76 -32.28 11.64
CA LYS A 659 40.47 -33.17 12.57
C LYS A 659 39.60 -34.15 13.37
N ASP A 660 38.43 -34.55 12.89
CA ASP A 660 37.53 -35.54 13.55
C ASP A 660 37.19 -35.26 15.04
N ASP A 661 37.24 -34.02 15.48
CA ASP A 661 37.06 -33.63 16.88
C ASP A 661 35.90 -32.59 17.00
N ASP A 662 34.69 -33.08 16.80
CA ASP A 662 33.45 -32.28 16.75
C ASP A 662 33.14 -31.47 18.03
N HIS A 663 33.89 -31.68 19.10
CA HIS A 663 33.60 -31.03 20.41
C HIS A 663 34.63 -29.96 20.81
N ARG A 664 35.73 -29.80 20.08
CA ARG A 664 36.71 -28.75 20.35
C ARG A 664 36.22 -27.40 19.84
N GLY A 665 36.15 -26.43 20.70
CA GLY A 665 35.73 -25.07 20.39
C GLY A 665 34.46 -24.63 21.12
N ASN A 666 33.50 -25.53 21.37
CA ASN A 666 32.28 -25.19 22.10
C ASN A 666 32.59 -24.72 23.53
N SER A 667 33.52 -25.39 24.23
CA SER A 667 33.95 -24.96 25.57
C SER A 667 34.59 -23.57 25.57
N MET A 668 35.32 -23.21 24.50
CA MET A 668 35.89 -21.88 24.36
C MET A 668 34.81 -20.84 24.22
N LEU A 669 33.79 -21.07 23.40
CA LEU A 669 32.66 -20.13 23.25
C LEU A 669 31.88 -19.94 24.55
N TYR A 670 31.62 -21.03 25.30
CA TYR A 670 30.96 -20.94 26.60
C TYR A 670 31.81 -20.15 27.58
N ASN A 671 33.12 -20.46 27.68
CA ASN A 671 34.01 -19.71 28.56
C ASN A 671 34.13 -18.24 28.18
N LEU A 672 34.23 -17.92 26.88
CA LEU A 672 34.27 -16.56 26.39
C LEU A 672 32.97 -15.84 26.72
N THR A 673 31.82 -16.49 26.54
CA THR A 673 30.50 -15.93 26.87
C THR A 673 30.38 -15.64 28.37
N ASP A 674 30.85 -16.57 29.23
CA ASP A 674 30.83 -16.37 30.67
C ASP A 674 31.79 -15.28 31.13
N LEU A 675 32.97 -15.18 30.55
CA LEU A 675 33.90 -14.07 30.80
C LEU A 675 33.28 -12.73 30.40
N LEU A 676 32.67 -12.65 29.24
CA LEU A 676 32.01 -11.44 28.76
C LEU A 676 30.82 -11.04 29.64
N ARG A 677 29.98 -11.96 30.06
CA ARG A 677 28.86 -11.71 30.98
C ARG A 677 29.33 -11.15 32.31
N ASN A 678 30.43 -11.68 32.83
CA ASN A 678 30.97 -11.31 34.15
C ASN A 678 31.94 -10.11 34.10
N THR A 679 32.22 -9.53 32.91
CA THR A 679 33.08 -8.33 32.80
C THR A 679 32.47 -7.10 33.50
N ARG A 680 31.16 -7.02 33.60
CA ARG A 680 30.46 -5.95 34.33
C ARG A 680 30.63 -6.04 35.86
N GLU A 681 30.80 -7.26 36.35
CA GLU A 681 30.97 -7.51 37.80
C GLU A 681 32.45 -7.44 38.22
N ASP A 682 33.38 -7.89 37.33
CA ASP A 682 34.81 -7.88 37.61
C ASP A 682 35.61 -7.55 36.31
N GLN A 683 36.32 -6.40 36.34
CA GLN A 683 37.16 -5.93 35.23
C GLN A 683 38.32 -6.89 34.90
N VAL A 684 38.73 -7.78 35.81
CA VAL A 684 39.71 -8.81 35.54
C VAL A 684 39.25 -9.79 34.49
N ASN A 685 37.94 -10.00 34.37
CA ASN A 685 37.37 -10.86 33.32
C ASN A 685 37.54 -10.29 31.91
N PHE A 686 37.55 -8.94 31.76
CA PHE A 686 37.91 -8.33 30.49
C PHE A 686 39.34 -8.67 30.06
N ALA A 687 40.30 -8.57 30.98
CA ALA A 687 41.68 -8.96 30.70
C ALA A 687 41.79 -10.43 30.33
N ARG A 688 41.02 -11.32 30.97
CA ARG A 688 40.97 -12.77 30.65
C ARG A 688 40.33 -13.04 29.30
N CYS A 689 39.38 -12.21 28.87
CA CYS A 689 38.75 -12.28 27.54
C CYS A 689 39.72 -11.91 26.42
N VAL A 690 40.58 -10.92 26.66
CA VAL A 690 41.56 -10.41 25.69
C VAL A 690 42.75 -11.34 25.55
N TYR A 691 43.11 -12.07 26.64
CA TYR A 691 44.24 -12.99 26.66
C TYR A 691 43.84 -14.38 26.13
#